data_d8c4927dd9266d33368b99bbc09e0106
#
_entry.id   d8c4927dd9266d33368b99bbc09e0106
#
_cell.length_a   1.000
_cell.length_b   1.000
_cell.length_c   1.000
_cell.angle_alpha   90.00
_cell.angle_beta   90.00
_cell.angle_gamma   90.00
#
_symmetry.space_group_name_H-M   'P 1'
#
loop_
_entity.id
_entity.type
_entity.pdbx_description
1 polymer ?
#
loop_
_entity_poly.entity_id
_entity_poly.type
_entity_poly.pdbx_seq_one_letter_code
_entity_poly.pdbx_strand_id
1 'polypeptide(L)'
;MAVPYNHREVEKKWQTVWDDEKAFKTSDDFSKPKYYALVEFPYPSGQGLHVGHPRPYTALDIVARKRRMQGYNVLYPMGWDAFGLPTENYAIKNHIHPKIVTKNNVARFKNQLHSLGYSFDWDREINTTDPEYYHWTQWIFLKLFKAGLAYKTEMPINWCTSCKVGLANEEVVNGVCERCGSEVIRKVKSQWMLKITEYADKLIQGLDTVDYIERVKVSQKNWIGKSQGAEVDFTLTGKDEKLRIYTTRPDTLFGVTYMVVSPEHPVLDKYKDEIKNWDDVVAYREMAAKKSDFERTELAKDKTGVCIQGLTATNPVNGKEIPVWVSDYVLMTYGTGAIMAVPAHDERDWEFAKKFGMPIIEVVAGSPVSVEEAVYTDVADGTLVNSDFLNGLSVAEAKEKIMNYLEEKGIGNRKTNYKLRDWVFSRQRYWGEPIPIVHCDKCGYVPIDESELPLQLPDVESYMPTDTGESPLAAMTDWVNTTCPCCGGPAKRETDTMPQWAGSSWYYLRYTDPHNDKALASPEALKYWLPVDWYNGGMEHTTLHLLYSRFWHKFLYDQGVVPTPEPYQKRTSHGMILGSNGEKMSKSRGNVVNPDDIVQDYGADTLRTYEMFIGAFDLSASWSEEGVKGCRRFLERVWKLQDILTDEEGYSADLETKMHQTIKKVSSDFENLKYNTAIAAMMSLINEFYKKNSITRGEYKTLLTLLNPVAPHITEELWQTAGFEGRLYQAAWPDFEEEKTIESVVEIGVQVNGKMRVTINVSKDETKENVINMAKEALGDKLTGNIVKEIYVPGRIVNTVLK
;
A
#
# COMPACT_ATOMS: atom_id res chain seq x y z
N MET A 1 -45.40 20.35 -1.59
CA MET A 1 -44.38 19.89 -2.49
C MET A 1 -43.09 20.63 -2.21
N ALA A 2 -42.03 19.89 -1.95
CA ALA A 2 -40.72 20.48 -1.72
C ALA A 2 -40.20 21.29 -2.93
N VAL A 3 -39.46 22.35 -2.62
CA VAL A 3 -38.67 23.09 -3.62
C VAL A 3 -37.70 22.15 -4.30
N PRO A 4 -37.41 22.29 -5.62
CA PRO A 4 -36.41 21.44 -6.29
C PRO A 4 -35.04 21.49 -5.58
N TYR A 5 -34.36 20.35 -5.49
CA TYR A 5 -33.05 20.26 -4.87
C TYR A 5 -31.98 21.05 -5.64
N ASN A 6 -31.48 22.12 -5.03
CA ASN A 6 -30.39 22.93 -5.56
C ASN A 6 -29.09 22.62 -4.79
N HIS A 7 -28.29 21.67 -5.31
CA HIS A 7 -27.05 21.27 -4.66
C HIS A 7 -26.07 22.42 -4.45
N ARG A 8 -25.97 23.37 -5.41
CA ARG A 8 -25.01 24.48 -5.35
C ARG A 8 -25.24 25.39 -4.15
N GLU A 9 -26.51 25.69 -3.85
CA GLU A 9 -26.86 26.51 -2.69
C GLU A 9 -26.70 25.74 -1.38
N VAL A 10 -27.16 24.48 -1.33
CA VAL A 10 -27.10 23.63 -0.17
C VAL A 10 -25.66 23.34 0.23
N GLU A 11 -24.82 22.93 -0.73
CA GLU A 11 -23.42 22.59 -0.47
C GLU A 11 -22.61 23.81 0.00
N LYS A 12 -22.78 24.96 -0.66
CA LYS A 12 -22.11 26.19 -0.25
C LYS A 12 -22.52 26.64 1.14
N LYS A 13 -23.83 26.57 1.46
CA LYS A 13 -24.34 26.89 2.79
C LYS A 13 -23.67 26.05 3.86
N TRP A 14 -23.69 24.73 3.72
CA TRP A 14 -23.19 23.83 4.75
C TRP A 14 -21.67 23.85 4.88
N GLN A 15 -20.92 24.00 3.81
CA GLN A 15 -19.48 24.21 3.90
C GLN A 15 -19.14 25.46 4.75
N THR A 16 -19.85 26.58 4.49
CA THR A 16 -19.69 27.80 5.29
C THR A 16 -20.05 27.58 6.77
N VAL A 17 -21.19 26.91 7.06
CA VAL A 17 -21.60 26.59 8.43
C VAL A 17 -20.56 25.75 9.16
N TRP A 18 -20.04 24.71 8.52
CA TRP A 18 -19.02 23.84 9.13
C TRP A 18 -17.70 24.56 9.40
N ASP A 19 -17.30 25.48 8.53
CA ASP A 19 -16.11 26.31 8.73
C ASP A 19 -16.27 27.28 9.89
N ASP A 20 -17.40 28.00 9.91
CA ASP A 20 -17.69 28.99 10.97
C ASP A 20 -17.82 28.34 12.36
N GLU A 21 -18.44 27.16 12.40
CA GLU A 21 -18.62 26.38 13.64
C GLU A 21 -17.36 25.57 14.00
N LYS A 22 -16.35 25.50 13.14
CA LYS A 22 -15.21 24.58 13.28
C LYS A 22 -15.66 23.15 13.59
N ALA A 23 -16.67 22.68 12.83
CA ALA A 23 -17.46 21.49 13.11
C ALA A 23 -16.63 20.20 13.30
N PHE A 24 -15.48 20.11 12.66
CA PHE A 24 -14.64 18.91 12.64
C PHE A 24 -13.31 19.07 13.37
N LYS A 25 -13.20 20.14 14.17
CA LYS A 25 -12.00 20.36 14.97
C LYS A 25 -11.78 19.23 15.96
N THR A 26 -10.59 18.68 15.96
CA THR A 26 -10.12 17.68 16.92
C THR A 26 -10.01 18.29 18.31
N SER A 27 -10.55 17.61 19.32
CA SER A 27 -10.47 18.07 20.70
C SER A 27 -9.11 17.75 21.32
N ASP A 28 -8.62 18.65 22.18
CA ASP A 28 -7.46 18.41 23.04
C ASP A 28 -7.84 17.73 24.36
N ASP A 29 -9.10 17.30 24.51
CA ASP A 29 -9.57 16.50 25.64
C ASP A 29 -9.20 15.03 25.46
N PHE A 30 -8.07 14.65 26.02
CA PHE A 30 -7.53 13.28 25.95
C PHE A 30 -8.22 12.29 26.89
N SER A 31 -9.30 12.68 27.58
CA SER A 31 -10.14 11.77 28.38
C SER A 31 -11.14 10.97 27.52
N LYS A 32 -11.46 11.46 26.33
CA LYS A 32 -12.40 10.80 25.40
C LYS A 32 -11.72 9.64 24.66
N PRO A 33 -12.48 8.62 24.23
CA PRO A 33 -11.95 7.60 23.35
C PRO A 33 -11.50 8.23 22.03
N LYS A 34 -10.30 7.92 21.60
CA LYS A 34 -9.73 8.47 20.36
C LYS A 34 -10.08 7.63 19.14
N TYR A 35 -10.15 8.28 17.99
CA TYR A 35 -10.12 7.59 16.70
C TYR A 35 -9.30 8.39 15.70
N TYR A 36 -8.20 7.82 15.25
CA TYR A 36 -7.31 8.43 14.27
C TYR A 36 -7.50 7.74 12.91
N ALA A 37 -8.26 8.39 12.03
CA ALA A 37 -8.43 8.00 10.64
C ALA A 37 -7.41 8.72 9.78
N LEU A 38 -6.66 8.00 8.96
CA LEU A 38 -5.62 8.55 8.12
C LEU A 38 -5.77 8.10 6.67
N VAL A 39 -5.71 9.05 5.75
CA VAL A 39 -5.56 8.82 4.31
C VAL A 39 -4.18 9.30 3.86
N GLU A 40 -3.65 8.72 2.80
CA GLU A 40 -2.44 9.26 2.19
C GLU A 40 -2.69 10.69 1.72
N PHE A 41 -1.86 11.63 2.19
CA PHE A 41 -1.98 13.02 1.75
C PHE A 41 -1.52 13.17 0.30
N PRO A 42 -2.18 14.04 -0.48
CA PRO A 42 -1.92 14.13 -1.90
C PRO A 42 -0.59 14.83 -2.18
N TYR A 43 -0.03 14.46 -3.32
CA TYR A 43 1.07 15.18 -3.94
C TYR A 43 0.52 16.29 -4.84
N PRO A 44 0.63 17.57 -4.49
CA PRO A 44 0.00 18.66 -5.23
C PRO A 44 0.78 18.99 -6.52
N SER A 45 0.84 18.04 -7.45
CA SER A 45 1.48 18.20 -8.75
C SER A 45 0.48 18.47 -9.86
N GLY A 46 0.71 19.54 -10.62
CA GLY A 46 -0.05 19.83 -11.82
C GLY A 46 -1.45 20.42 -11.55
N GLN A 47 -2.46 20.07 -12.37
CA GLN A 47 -3.71 20.84 -12.53
C GLN A 47 -4.84 20.48 -11.55
N GLY A 48 -4.58 19.83 -10.43
CA GLY A 48 -5.60 19.44 -9.46
C GLY A 48 -5.86 17.94 -9.40
N LEU A 49 -6.87 17.57 -8.62
CA LEU A 49 -7.32 16.21 -8.44
C LEU A 49 -8.02 15.66 -9.69
N HIS A 50 -8.01 14.35 -9.85
CA HIS A 50 -8.94 13.62 -10.72
C HIS A 50 -9.90 12.77 -9.85
N VAL A 51 -11.00 12.29 -10.44
CA VAL A 51 -12.05 11.56 -9.71
C VAL A 51 -11.58 10.30 -8.96
N GLY A 52 -10.40 9.78 -9.23
CA GLY A 52 -9.84 8.66 -8.43
C GLY A 52 -9.35 9.05 -7.04
N HIS A 53 -9.02 10.33 -6.79
CA HIS A 53 -8.58 10.81 -5.47
C HIS A 53 -9.70 10.85 -4.42
N PRO A 54 -10.95 11.29 -4.74
CA PRO A 54 -12.05 11.29 -3.78
C PRO A 54 -12.37 9.93 -3.14
N ARG A 55 -12.10 8.82 -3.84
CA ARG A 55 -12.46 7.47 -3.36
C ARG A 55 -11.94 7.13 -1.97
N PRO A 56 -10.61 7.15 -1.69
CA PRO A 56 -10.09 6.90 -0.35
C PRO A 56 -10.51 7.96 0.66
N TYR A 57 -10.60 9.23 0.25
CA TYR A 57 -10.96 10.32 1.15
C TYR A 57 -12.41 10.18 1.60
N THR A 58 -13.35 9.90 0.70
CA THR A 58 -14.75 9.67 1.04
C THR A 58 -14.92 8.46 1.95
N ALA A 59 -14.21 7.36 1.67
CA ALA A 59 -14.29 6.14 2.44
C ALA A 59 -13.97 6.35 3.92
N LEU A 60 -12.84 7.00 4.21
CA LEU A 60 -12.47 7.26 5.61
C LEU A 60 -13.20 8.47 6.22
N ASP A 61 -13.71 9.40 5.41
CA ASP A 61 -14.61 10.45 5.90
C ASP A 61 -15.91 9.85 6.43
N ILE A 62 -16.45 8.81 5.79
CA ILE A 62 -17.61 8.06 6.28
C ILE A 62 -17.34 7.47 7.66
N VAL A 63 -16.18 6.83 7.82
CA VAL A 63 -15.78 6.26 9.11
C VAL A 63 -15.58 7.36 10.16
N ALA A 64 -14.89 8.44 9.81
CA ALA A 64 -14.62 9.56 10.71
C ALA A 64 -15.93 10.21 11.21
N ARG A 65 -16.91 10.47 10.33
CA ARG A 65 -18.22 11.01 10.68
C ARG A 65 -18.99 10.06 11.58
N LYS A 66 -19.05 8.77 11.26
CA LYS A 66 -19.68 7.75 12.10
C LYS A 66 -19.04 7.71 13.48
N ARG A 67 -17.73 7.75 13.61
CA ARG A 67 -17.01 7.73 14.89
C ARG A 67 -17.32 8.97 15.74
N ARG A 68 -17.43 10.16 15.12
CA ARG A 68 -17.88 11.37 15.84
C ARG A 68 -19.28 11.19 16.40
N MET A 69 -20.22 10.65 15.61
CA MET A 69 -21.58 10.33 16.05
C MET A 69 -21.63 9.26 17.15
N GLN A 70 -20.58 8.45 17.28
CA GLN A 70 -20.40 7.46 18.36
C GLN A 70 -19.70 8.05 19.60
N GLY A 71 -19.38 9.35 19.61
CA GLY A 71 -18.78 10.05 20.74
C GLY A 71 -17.25 10.00 20.83
N TYR A 72 -16.57 9.51 19.79
CA TYR A 72 -15.12 9.53 19.73
C TYR A 72 -14.55 10.93 19.48
N ASN A 73 -13.38 11.21 20.06
CA ASN A 73 -12.54 12.30 19.62
C ASN A 73 -11.81 11.83 18.34
N VAL A 74 -12.14 12.44 17.21
CA VAL A 74 -11.67 11.98 15.90
C VAL A 74 -10.61 12.92 15.37
N LEU A 75 -9.44 12.36 15.01
CA LEU A 75 -8.41 13.02 14.22
C LEU A 75 -8.52 12.53 12.77
N TYR A 76 -8.96 13.42 11.88
CA TYR A 76 -9.00 13.20 10.43
C TYR A 76 -8.36 14.40 9.74
N PRO A 77 -7.03 14.40 9.58
CA PRO A 77 -6.27 15.54 9.09
C PRO A 77 -6.02 15.48 7.59
N MET A 78 -5.55 16.60 7.02
CA MET A 78 -5.10 16.72 5.65
C MET A 78 -3.86 17.61 5.56
N GLY A 79 -3.01 17.35 4.57
CA GLY A 79 -1.79 18.09 4.31
C GLY A 79 -1.23 17.82 2.92
N TRP A 80 0.03 18.23 2.70
CA TRP A 80 0.61 18.26 1.36
C TRP A 80 2.01 17.65 1.36
N ASP A 81 2.18 16.59 0.57
CA ASP A 81 3.50 16.05 0.22
C ASP A 81 4.01 16.82 -1.00
N ALA A 82 4.78 17.88 -0.79
CA ALA A 82 5.00 18.90 -1.81
C ALA A 82 6.45 19.04 -2.30
N PHE A 83 7.41 18.37 -1.66
CA PHE A 83 8.78 18.23 -2.18
C PHE A 83 8.89 17.14 -3.26
N GLY A 84 9.97 17.15 -4.03
CA GLY A 84 10.36 16.08 -4.92
C GLY A 84 10.17 16.35 -6.41
N LEU A 85 10.48 15.34 -7.19
CA LEU A 85 10.62 15.40 -8.65
C LEU A 85 9.37 15.86 -9.42
N PRO A 86 8.14 15.44 -9.08
CA PRO A 86 6.99 15.86 -9.89
C PRO A 86 6.77 17.36 -9.92
N THR A 87 6.85 18.03 -8.77
CA THR A 87 6.73 19.51 -8.70
C THR A 87 7.90 20.18 -9.39
N GLU A 88 9.12 19.72 -9.16
CA GLU A 88 10.31 20.31 -9.77
C GLU A 88 10.31 20.15 -11.29
N ASN A 89 9.99 18.98 -11.81
CA ASN A 89 9.89 18.75 -13.25
C ASN A 89 8.81 19.59 -13.91
N TYR A 90 7.67 19.76 -13.22
CA TYR A 90 6.60 20.65 -13.69
C TYR A 90 7.08 22.12 -13.70
N ALA A 91 7.76 22.53 -12.66
CA ALA A 91 8.32 23.87 -12.51
C ALA A 91 9.34 24.19 -13.62
N ILE A 92 10.27 23.26 -13.88
CA ILE A 92 11.27 23.36 -14.97
C ILE A 92 10.56 23.50 -16.32
N LYS A 93 9.59 22.62 -16.61
CA LYS A 93 8.86 22.63 -17.89
C LYS A 93 8.12 23.95 -18.15
N ASN A 94 7.62 24.58 -17.10
CA ASN A 94 6.83 25.81 -17.19
C ASN A 94 7.63 27.09 -16.88
N HIS A 95 8.93 26.98 -16.62
CA HIS A 95 9.81 28.12 -16.25
C HIS A 95 9.29 28.91 -15.04
N ILE A 96 8.82 28.20 -14.01
CA ILE A 96 8.26 28.76 -12.77
C ILE A 96 9.04 28.18 -11.60
N HIS A 97 9.30 28.99 -10.56
CA HIS A 97 9.96 28.47 -9.36
C HIS A 97 9.08 27.43 -8.62
N PRO A 98 9.63 26.29 -8.15
CA PRO A 98 8.85 25.22 -7.52
C PRO A 98 8.03 25.68 -6.31
N LYS A 99 8.53 26.65 -5.53
CA LYS A 99 7.81 27.27 -4.41
C LYS A 99 6.49 27.91 -4.83
N ILE A 100 6.48 28.59 -5.99
CA ILE A 100 5.27 29.22 -6.54
C ILE A 100 4.30 28.15 -7.04
N VAL A 101 4.81 27.13 -7.75
CA VAL A 101 4.02 25.99 -8.21
C VAL A 101 3.34 25.28 -7.04
N THR A 102 4.10 24.99 -5.99
CA THR A 102 3.60 24.36 -4.76
C THR A 102 2.47 25.19 -4.15
N LYS A 103 2.68 26.48 -3.94
CA LYS A 103 1.67 27.38 -3.35
C LYS A 103 0.36 27.36 -4.14
N ASN A 104 0.45 27.49 -5.46
CA ASN A 104 -0.73 27.53 -6.34
C ASN A 104 -1.46 26.19 -6.38
N ASN A 105 -0.72 25.09 -6.45
CA ASN A 105 -1.29 23.75 -6.49
C ASN A 105 -1.94 23.36 -5.16
N VAL A 106 -1.31 23.66 -4.03
CA VAL A 106 -1.87 23.46 -2.69
C VAL A 106 -3.21 24.20 -2.55
N ALA A 107 -3.25 25.49 -2.94
CA ALA A 107 -4.49 26.26 -2.89
C ALA A 107 -5.61 25.62 -3.74
N ARG A 108 -5.28 25.14 -4.93
CA ARG A 108 -6.25 24.46 -5.80
C ARG A 108 -6.75 23.14 -5.21
N PHE A 109 -5.86 22.28 -4.78
CA PHE A 109 -6.20 21.01 -4.16
C PHE A 109 -7.06 21.20 -2.91
N LYS A 110 -6.70 22.18 -2.07
CA LYS A 110 -7.46 22.53 -0.87
C LYS A 110 -8.89 22.93 -1.22
N ASN A 111 -9.08 23.80 -2.23
CA ASN A 111 -10.38 24.21 -2.69
C ASN A 111 -11.21 23.02 -3.20
N GLN A 112 -10.60 22.10 -3.96
CA GLN A 112 -11.28 20.89 -4.44
C GLN A 112 -11.71 19.96 -3.30
N LEU A 113 -10.83 19.71 -2.33
CA LEU A 113 -11.15 18.89 -1.17
C LEU A 113 -12.23 19.53 -0.29
N HIS A 114 -12.17 20.85 -0.15
CA HIS A 114 -13.16 21.62 0.60
C HIS A 114 -14.54 21.54 -0.06
N SER A 115 -14.61 21.68 -1.38
CA SER A 115 -15.87 21.59 -2.13
C SER A 115 -16.55 20.22 -2.02
N LEU A 116 -15.79 19.15 -1.70
CA LEU A 116 -16.32 17.82 -1.48
C LEU A 116 -16.86 17.60 -0.05
N GLY A 117 -16.73 18.60 0.83
CA GLY A 117 -17.32 18.61 2.17
C GLY A 117 -16.72 17.55 3.10
N TYR A 118 -15.44 17.24 2.98
CA TYR A 118 -14.77 16.31 3.89
C TYR A 118 -14.65 16.88 5.30
N SER A 119 -14.75 16.01 6.29
CA SER A 119 -14.64 16.38 7.71
C SER A 119 -13.18 16.44 8.19
N PHE A 120 -12.30 17.01 7.38
CA PHE A 120 -10.91 17.23 7.76
C PHE A 120 -10.79 18.32 8.83
N ASP A 121 -9.88 18.10 9.78
CA ASP A 121 -9.45 19.16 10.71
C ASP A 121 -8.38 20.02 10.05
N TRP A 122 -8.80 21.12 9.44
CA TRP A 122 -7.90 22.04 8.73
C TRP A 122 -6.98 22.84 9.66
N ASP A 123 -7.29 22.92 10.97
CA ASP A 123 -6.37 23.53 11.95
C ASP A 123 -5.07 22.66 12.12
N ARG A 124 -5.08 21.44 11.63
CA ARG A 124 -3.94 20.49 11.65
C ARG A 124 -3.29 20.28 10.29
N GLU A 125 -3.52 21.19 9.37
CA GLU A 125 -2.90 21.17 8.04
C GLU A 125 -1.37 21.27 8.14
N ILE A 126 -0.68 20.45 7.36
CA ILE A 126 0.79 20.46 7.25
C ILE A 126 1.23 20.51 5.80
N ASN A 127 2.44 21.01 5.56
CA ASN A 127 3.09 21.02 4.26
C ASN A 127 4.55 20.60 4.42
N THR A 128 4.99 19.56 3.73
CA THR A 128 6.36 19.07 3.84
C THR A 128 7.43 20.07 3.41
N THR A 129 7.05 21.11 2.64
CA THR A 129 7.97 22.18 2.21
C THR A 129 8.10 23.33 3.20
N ASP A 130 7.30 23.34 4.28
CA ASP A 130 7.42 24.38 5.29
C ASP A 130 8.63 24.12 6.19
N PRO A 131 9.46 25.16 6.47
CA PRO A 131 10.63 25.02 7.33
C PRO A 131 10.32 24.44 8.71
N GLU A 132 9.18 24.79 9.30
CA GLU A 132 8.71 24.25 10.58
C GLU A 132 8.40 22.76 10.52
N TYR A 133 8.06 22.23 9.33
CA TYR A 133 7.86 20.82 9.11
C TYR A 133 9.19 20.09 8.88
N TYR A 134 9.97 20.48 7.89
CA TYR A 134 11.19 19.75 7.55
C TYR A 134 12.34 19.94 8.55
N HIS A 135 12.24 20.91 9.48
CA HIS A 135 13.06 20.95 10.69
C HIS A 135 13.12 19.56 11.36
N TRP A 136 11.97 18.94 11.54
CA TRP A 136 11.87 17.64 12.20
C TRP A 136 12.26 16.48 11.29
N THR A 137 12.06 16.56 10.00
CA THR A 137 12.63 15.62 9.03
C THR A 137 14.16 15.59 9.15
N GLN A 138 14.78 16.75 9.19
CA GLN A 138 16.22 16.91 9.39
C GLN A 138 16.67 16.41 10.76
N TRP A 139 15.91 16.66 11.80
CA TRP A 139 16.18 16.16 13.15
C TRP A 139 16.17 14.62 13.19
N ILE A 140 15.20 13.97 12.56
CA ILE A 140 15.15 12.50 12.46
C ILE A 140 16.38 11.97 11.71
N PHE A 141 16.76 12.62 10.61
CA PHE A 141 17.97 12.26 9.87
C PHE A 141 19.23 12.36 10.73
N LEU A 142 19.38 13.42 11.53
CA LEU A 142 20.50 13.56 12.47
C LEU A 142 20.53 12.44 13.52
N LYS A 143 19.36 12.01 14.01
CA LYS A 143 19.28 10.87 14.93
C LYS A 143 19.72 9.58 14.25
N LEU A 144 19.27 9.33 13.00
CA LEU A 144 19.71 8.18 12.20
C LEU A 144 21.23 8.21 11.95
N PHE A 145 21.79 9.38 11.64
CA PHE A 145 23.22 9.57 11.45
C PHE A 145 24.02 9.28 12.73
N LYS A 146 23.61 9.85 13.85
CA LYS A 146 24.23 9.61 15.17
C LYS A 146 24.14 8.15 15.61
N ALA A 147 23.10 7.43 15.20
CA ALA A 147 22.93 6.00 15.45
C ALA A 147 23.72 5.10 14.47
N GLY A 148 24.45 5.68 13.50
CA GLY A 148 25.21 4.93 12.49
C GLY A 148 24.31 4.24 11.44
N LEU A 149 23.05 4.62 11.34
CA LEU A 149 22.07 4.11 10.37
C LEU A 149 22.03 4.92 9.07
N ALA A 150 22.55 6.15 9.07
CA ALA A 150 22.77 6.94 7.86
C ALA A 150 24.27 7.01 7.57
N TYR A 151 24.67 6.69 6.34
CA TYR A 151 26.06 6.69 5.91
C TYR A 151 26.19 7.08 4.45
N LYS A 152 27.35 7.58 4.03
CA LYS A 152 27.63 7.96 2.65
C LYS A 152 28.66 7.01 2.04
N THR A 153 28.39 6.53 0.83
CA THR A 153 29.26 5.58 0.12
C THR A 153 29.17 5.77 -1.37
N GLU A 154 30.25 5.42 -2.08
CA GLU A 154 30.25 5.31 -3.54
C GLU A 154 29.81 3.93 -3.94
N MET A 155 28.80 3.85 -4.79
CA MET A 155 28.26 2.58 -5.28
C MET A 155 27.54 2.75 -6.61
N PRO A 156 27.40 1.69 -7.40
CA PRO A 156 26.51 1.68 -8.55
C PRO A 156 25.05 1.81 -8.09
N ILE A 157 24.39 2.88 -8.50
CA ILE A 157 22.96 3.13 -8.23
C ILE A 157 22.15 3.08 -9.50
N ASN A 158 20.85 2.94 -9.38
CA ASN A 158 19.92 3.17 -10.46
C ASN A 158 19.87 4.66 -10.79
N TRP A 159 20.14 5.00 -12.03
CA TRP A 159 20.17 6.38 -12.51
C TRP A 159 19.15 6.59 -13.61
N CYS A 160 18.19 7.50 -13.38
CA CYS A 160 17.26 7.90 -14.43
C CYS A 160 17.92 8.89 -15.37
N THR A 161 17.98 8.53 -16.66
CA THR A 161 18.64 9.34 -17.69
C THR A 161 17.89 10.65 -18.01
N SER A 162 16.57 10.66 -17.86
CA SER A 162 15.71 11.83 -18.09
C SER A 162 15.61 12.73 -16.86
N CYS A 163 15.33 12.15 -15.69
CA CYS A 163 15.26 12.92 -14.44
C CYS A 163 16.64 13.34 -13.93
N LYS A 164 17.72 12.76 -14.41
CA LYS A 164 19.11 13.03 -14.02
C LYS A 164 19.32 12.93 -12.50
N VAL A 165 18.85 11.81 -11.94
CA VAL A 165 18.84 11.57 -10.48
C VAL A 165 19.02 10.09 -10.16
N GLY A 166 19.65 9.81 -9.00
CA GLY A 166 19.73 8.48 -8.42
C GLY A 166 18.37 8.04 -7.88
N LEU A 167 18.03 6.79 -8.10
CA LEU A 167 16.78 6.17 -7.66
C LEU A 167 17.06 5.03 -6.68
N ALA A 168 16.19 4.87 -5.69
CA ALA A 168 16.13 3.65 -4.89
C ALA A 168 15.62 2.47 -5.75
N ASN A 169 15.87 1.23 -5.29
CA ASN A 169 15.43 0.05 -6.04
C ASN A 169 13.90 0.02 -6.19
N GLU A 170 13.20 0.50 -5.18
CA GLU A 170 11.74 0.59 -5.09
C GLU A 170 11.13 1.56 -6.11
N GLU A 171 11.92 2.51 -6.61
CA GLU A 171 11.51 3.52 -7.59
C GLU A 171 11.77 3.09 -9.05
N VAL A 172 12.20 1.85 -9.26
CA VAL A 172 12.45 1.26 -10.58
C VAL A 172 11.46 0.13 -10.84
N VAL A 173 10.64 0.29 -11.87
CA VAL A 173 9.61 -0.70 -12.25
C VAL A 173 9.91 -1.20 -13.66
N ASN A 174 10.16 -2.50 -13.81
CA ASN A 174 10.50 -3.12 -15.11
C ASN A 174 11.66 -2.44 -15.86
N GLY A 175 12.69 -2.00 -15.12
CA GLY A 175 13.88 -1.35 -15.69
C GLY A 175 13.72 0.12 -16.08
N VAL A 176 12.56 0.71 -15.81
CA VAL A 176 12.30 2.13 -16.09
C VAL A 176 11.99 2.91 -14.81
N CYS A 177 12.21 4.21 -14.86
CA CYS A 177 11.86 5.13 -13.78
C CYS A 177 10.34 5.17 -13.56
N GLU A 178 9.88 4.87 -12.35
CA GLU A 178 8.46 4.91 -11.98
C GLU A 178 7.80 6.26 -12.30
N ARG A 179 8.57 7.36 -12.21
CA ARG A 179 8.06 8.73 -12.35
C ARG A 179 7.92 9.19 -13.80
N CYS A 180 8.91 8.91 -14.64
CA CYS A 180 8.94 9.46 -16.01
C CYS A 180 8.90 8.38 -17.09
N GLY A 181 8.98 7.09 -16.74
CA GLY A 181 8.99 5.98 -17.69
C GLY A 181 10.27 5.85 -18.52
N SER A 182 11.29 6.67 -18.26
CA SER A 182 12.54 6.61 -19.01
C SER A 182 13.45 5.50 -18.52
N GLU A 183 14.36 5.07 -19.40
CA GLU A 183 15.36 4.05 -19.10
C GLU A 183 16.21 4.40 -17.87
N VAL A 184 16.45 3.40 -17.06
CA VAL A 184 17.32 3.47 -15.89
C VAL A 184 18.60 2.71 -16.16
N ILE A 185 19.74 3.38 -15.99
CA ILE A 185 21.07 2.80 -16.16
C ILE A 185 21.78 2.68 -14.81
N ARG A 186 22.88 1.89 -14.76
CA ARG A 186 23.76 1.86 -13.61
C ARG A 186 24.80 2.97 -13.70
N LYS A 187 24.94 3.77 -12.65
CA LYS A 187 25.95 4.85 -12.56
C LYS A 187 26.56 4.84 -11.16
N VAL A 188 27.90 4.84 -11.09
CA VAL A 188 28.60 4.96 -9.80
C VAL A 188 28.48 6.40 -9.31
N LYS A 189 27.95 6.54 -8.10
CA LYS A 189 27.75 7.84 -7.44
C LYS A 189 27.97 7.71 -5.94
N SER A 190 28.45 8.80 -5.35
CA SER A 190 28.43 8.98 -3.90
C SER A 190 27.01 9.26 -3.44
N GLN A 191 26.47 8.43 -2.52
CA GLN A 191 25.07 8.48 -2.09
C GLN A 191 24.96 8.36 -0.59
N TRP A 192 24.02 9.08 0.00
CA TRP A 192 23.53 8.78 1.34
C TRP A 192 22.63 7.54 1.30
N MET A 193 22.87 6.67 2.25
CA MET A 193 22.17 5.41 2.43
C MET A 193 21.58 5.34 3.83
N LEU A 194 20.38 4.79 3.96
CA LEU A 194 19.82 4.42 5.27
C LEU A 194 19.79 2.90 5.42
N LYS A 195 20.29 2.40 6.54
CA LYS A 195 20.36 0.96 6.84
C LYS A 195 19.00 0.37 7.22
N ILE A 196 18.05 0.41 6.31
CA ILE A 196 16.75 -0.23 6.49
C ILE A 196 16.89 -1.75 6.70
N THR A 197 17.96 -2.34 6.19
CA THR A 197 18.26 -3.77 6.34
C THR A 197 18.46 -4.18 7.80
N GLU A 198 18.94 -3.29 8.67
CA GLU A 198 19.06 -3.55 10.12
C GLU A 198 17.69 -3.73 10.79
N TYR A 199 16.62 -3.27 10.14
CA TYR A 199 15.25 -3.40 10.61
C TYR A 199 14.45 -4.50 9.90
N ALA A 200 15.06 -5.26 9.01
CA ALA A 200 14.37 -6.26 8.18
C ALA A 200 13.54 -7.24 9.00
N ASP A 201 14.10 -7.82 10.07
CA ASP A 201 13.39 -8.75 10.96
C ASP A 201 12.25 -8.06 11.72
N LYS A 202 12.50 -6.88 12.28
CA LYS A 202 11.48 -6.10 12.99
C LYS A 202 10.33 -5.70 12.06
N LEU A 203 10.62 -5.41 10.78
CA LEU A 203 9.61 -5.10 9.76
C LEU A 203 8.75 -6.33 9.43
N ILE A 204 9.34 -7.53 9.35
CA ILE A 204 8.58 -8.77 9.14
C ILE A 204 7.73 -9.11 10.36
N GLN A 205 8.34 -9.17 11.53
CA GLN A 205 7.68 -9.57 12.79
C GLN A 205 6.51 -8.64 13.15
N GLY A 206 6.68 -7.35 12.93
CA GLY A 206 5.65 -6.36 13.20
C GLY A 206 4.36 -6.57 12.39
N LEU A 207 4.43 -7.22 11.21
CA LEU A 207 3.25 -7.52 10.40
C LEU A 207 2.28 -8.50 11.08
N ASP A 208 2.76 -9.28 12.05
CA ASP A 208 1.93 -10.24 12.77
C ASP A 208 1.14 -9.56 13.93
N THR A 209 1.48 -8.32 14.26
CA THR A 209 0.85 -7.54 15.35
C THR A 209 -0.20 -6.54 14.87
N VAL A 210 -0.40 -6.42 13.56
CA VAL A 210 -1.26 -5.40 12.93
C VAL A 210 -2.32 -6.03 12.02
N ASP A 211 -3.44 -5.33 11.87
CA ASP A 211 -4.55 -5.70 10.98
C ASP A 211 -4.36 -5.07 9.58
N TYR A 212 -3.33 -5.52 8.87
CA TYR A 212 -3.15 -5.16 7.46
C TYR A 212 -3.79 -6.22 6.57
N ILE A 213 -4.37 -5.79 5.45
CA ILE A 213 -4.87 -6.74 4.44
C ILE A 213 -3.75 -7.67 4.00
N GLU A 214 -4.07 -8.96 3.81
CA GLU A 214 -3.07 -10.01 3.57
C GLU A 214 -2.16 -9.71 2.37
N ARG A 215 -2.71 -9.12 1.32
CA ARG A 215 -1.95 -8.71 0.12
C ARG A 215 -0.82 -7.72 0.45
N VAL A 216 -1.02 -6.80 1.40
CA VAL A 216 0.03 -5.87 1.86
C VAL A 216 1.10 -6.63 2.65
N LYS A 217 0.69 -7.52 3.57
CA LYS A 217 1.63 -8.31 4.37
C LYS A 217 2.52 -9.19 3.49
N VAL A 218 1.92 -9.92 2.57
CA VAL A 218 2.65 -10.79 1.62
C VAL A 218 3.59 -9.97 0.74
N SER A 219 3.15 -8.84 0.22
CA SER A 219 3.98 -7.97 -0.62
C SER A 219 5.20 -7.45 0.13
N GLN A 220 5.06 -7.00 1.36
CA GLN A 220 6.20 -6.54 2.17
C GLN A 220 7.14 -7.69 2.56
N LYS A 221 6.60 -8.85 2.99
CA LYS A 221 7.40 -10.03 3.29
C LYS A 221 8.23 -10.47 2.08
N ASN A 222 7.64 -10.50 0.90
CA ASN A 222 8.31 -10.87 -0.35
C ASN A 222 9.38 -9.85 -0.76
N TRP A 223 9.11 -8.56 -0.57
CA TRP A 223 10.06 -7.49 -0.85
C TRP A 223 11.28 -7.55 0.07
N ILE A 224 11.06 -7.73 1.36
CA ILE A 224 12.14 -7.93 2.33
C ILE A 224 12.89 -9.22 2.01
N GLY A 225 12.17 -10.26 1.61
CA GLY A 225 12.72 -11.49 1.05
C GLY A 225 13.69 -12.16 1.99
N LYS A 226 13.31 -12.36 3.28
CA LYS A 226 14.07 -13.12 4.24
C LYS A 226 14.23 -14.56 3.78
N SER A 227 15.47 -15.02 3.71
CA SER A 227 15.80 -16.40 3.38
C SER A 227 16.81 -16.94 4.39
N GLN A 228 16.60 -18.19 4.79
CA GLN A 228 17.53 -18.92 5.64
C GLN A 228 18.21 -20.01 4.82
N GLY A 229 19.51 -20.12 4.98
CA GLY A 229 20.31 -21.08 4.23
C GLY A 229 21.69 -21.23 4.84
N ALA A 230 22.65 -21.57 4.00
CA ALA A 230 24.03 -21.71 4.40
C ALA A 230 24.98 -20.97 3.44
N GLU A 231 26.00 -20.33 3.99
CA GLU A 231 27.21 -20.03 3.26
C GLU A 231 28.07 -21.28 3.22
N VAL A 232 28.62 -21.63 2.08
CA VAL A 232 29.44 -22.83 1.88
C VAL A 232 30.68 -22.47 1.10
N ASP A 233 31.83 -22.94 1.57
CA ASP A 233 33.15 -22.72 0.97
C ASP A 233 33.50 -23.87 0.02
N PHE A 234 33.55 -23.60 -1.27
CA PHE A 234 34.13 -24.46 -2.30
C PHE A 234 35.59 -24.07 -2.52
N THR A 235 36.53 -25.00 -2.39
CA THR A 235 37.94 -24.71 -2.59
C THR A 235 38.27 -24.83 -4.06
N LEU A 236 39.01 -23.87 -4.65
CA LEU A 236 39.59 -24.04 -5.98
C LEU A 236 40.59 -25.21 -5.94
N THR A 237 40.42 -26.16 -6.82
CA THR A 237 41.21 -27.42 -6.84
C THR A 237 42.69 -27.12 -6.94
N GLY A 238 43.48 -27.67 -5.99
CA GLY A 238 44.93 -27.47 -5.93
C GLY A 238 45.36 -26.08 -5.42
N LYS A 239 44.46 -25.26 -4.88
CA LYS A 239 44.75 -23.91 -4.40
C LYS A 239 44.20 -23.70 -2.99
N ASP A 240 44.78 -22.75 -2.27
CA ASP A 240 44.25 -22.27 -0.98
C ASP A 240 43.32 -21.06 -1.21
N GLU A 241 42.40 -21.21 -2.13
CA GLU A 241 41.38 -20.18 -2.45
C GLU A 241 39.98 -20.76 -2.33
N LYS A 242 39.11 -20.03 -1.66
CA LYS A 242 37.73 -20.42 -1.41
C LYS A 242 36.76 -19.59 -2.24
N LEU A 243 35.89 -20.25 -2.98
CA LEU A 243 34.71 -19.65 -3.56
C LEU A 243 33.56 -19.85 -2.58
N ARG A 244 33.18 -18.81 -1.84
CA ARG A 244 32.07 -18.84 -0.92
C ARG A 244 30.77 -18.62 -1.69
N ILE A 245 29.78 -19.50 -1.48
CA ILE A 245 28.45 -19.37 -2.03
C ILE A 245 27.43 -19.22 -0.90
N TYR A 246 26.25 -18.67 -1.23
CA TYR A 246 25.06 -18.74 -0.39
C TYR A 246 23.99 -19.57 -1.07
N THR A 247 23.39 -20.50 -0.34
CA THR A 247 22.27 -21.31 -0.85
C THR A 247 21.16 -21.48 0.19
N THR A 248 19.92 -21.42 -0.26
CA THR A 248 18.73 -21.79 0.54
C THR A 248 18.45 -23.29 0.51
N ARG A 249 19.22 -24.02 -0.32
CA ARG A 249 19.09 -25.47 -0.54
C ARG A 249 20.40 -26.21 -0.26
N PRO A 250 20.94 -26.10 0.97
CA PRO A 250 22.16 -26.84 1.33
C PRO A 250 21.96 -28.37 1.28
N ASP A 251 20.73 -28.85 1.40
CA ASP A 251 20.31 -30.25 1.24
C ASP A 251 20.71 -30.83 -0.12
N THR A 252 20.84 -30.01 -1.17
CA THR A 252 21.15 -30.44 -2.53
C THR A 252 22.66 -30.38 -2.88
N LEU A 253 23.55 -30.12 -1.94
CA LEU A 253 25.00 -29.98 -2.17
C LEU A 253 25.63 -31.19 -2.89
N PHE A 254 25.13 -32.42 -2.65
CA PHE A 254 25.60 -33.61 -3.35
C PHE A 254 25.27 -33.64 -4.84
N GLY A 255 24.26 -32.85 -5.28
CA GLY A 255 23.83 -32.71 -6.66
C GLY A 255 24.52 -31.59 -7.44
N VAL A 256 25.50 -30.92 -6.83
CA VAL A 256 26.23 -29.83 -7.49
C VAL A 256 27.14 -30.40 -8.60
N THR A 257 26.97 -29.95 -9.82
CA THR A 257 27.70 -30.43 -10.97
C THR A 257 28.63 -29.38 -11.62
N TYR A 258 28.41 -28.12 -11.31
CA TYR A 258 29.30 -27.02 -11.71
C TYR A 258 29.11 -25.81 -10.77
N MET A 259 30.04 -24.86 -10.86
CA MET A 259 29.93 -23.56 -10.21
C MET A 259 29.87 -22.46 -11.23
N VAL A 260 29.26 -21.34 -10.86
CA VAL A 260 29.22 -20.14 -11.70
C VAL A 260 29.67 -18.95 -10.89
N VAL A 261 30.54 -18.13 -11.44
CA VAL A 261 30.98 -16.85 -10.89
C VAL A 261 30.48 -15.70 -11.75
N SER A 262 30.26 -14.56 -11.13
CA SER A 262 29.91 -13.31 -11.80
C SER A 262 31.07 -12.85 -12.72
N PRO A 263 30.79 -12.16 -13.82
CA PRO A 263 31.83 -11.55 -14.67
C PRO A 263 32.73 -10.58 -13.92
N GLU A 264 32.27 -9.99 -12.83
CA GLU A 264 33.00 -9.05 -11.98
C GLU A 264 33.75 -9.70 -10.82
N HIS A 265 33.69 -11.04 -10.67
CA HIS A 265 34.26 -11.72 -9.52
C HIS A 265 35.77 -11.59 -9.45
N PRO A 266 36.39 -11.18 -8.31
CA PRO A 266 37.82 -10.92 -8.18
C PRO A 266 38.73 -12.13 -8.50
N VAL A 267 38.20 -13.35 -8.35
CA VAL A 267 38.97 -14.59 -8.63
C VAL A 267 39.44 -14.65 -10.09
N LEU A 268 38.69 -14.03 -11.02
CA LEU A 268 39.04 -14.01 -12.45
C LEU A 268 40.34 -13.24 -12.66
N ASP A 269 40.47 -12.05 -12.09
CA ASP A 269 41.66 -11.22 -12.21
C ASP A 269 42.83 -11.79 -11.44
N LYS A 270 42.59 -12.42 -10.28
CA LYS A 270 43.57 -13.04 -9.43
C LYS A 270 44.30 -14.21 -10.12
N TYR A 271 43.57 -15.00 -10.89
CA TYR A 271 44.10 -16.21 -11.57
C TYR A 271 44.16 -16.09 -13.10
N LYS A 272 44.11 -14.86 -13.64
CA LYS A 272 44.11 -14.60 -15.09
C LYS A 272 45.23 -15.35 -15.86
N ASP A 273 46.43 -15.46 -15.30
CA ASP A 273 47.57 -16.08 -15.94
C ASP A 273 47.47 -17.62 -16.00
N GLU A 274 46.55 -18.21 -15.24
CA GLU A 274 46.29 -19.65 -15.21
C GLU A 274 45.03 -20.03 -16.04
N ILE A 275 44.22 -19.04 -16.43
CA ILE A 275 43.04 -19.23 -17.25
C ILE A 275 43.47 -19.36 -18.72
N LYS A 276 43.39 -20.57 -19.27
CA LYS A 276 43.89 -20.87 -20.64
C LYS A 276 43.11 -20.15 -21.71
N ASN A 277 41.83 -19.86 -21.51
CA ASN A 277 40.97 -19.15 -22.43
C ASN A 277 40.61 -17.74 -21.92
N TRP A 278 41.62 -17.02 -21.41
CA TRP A 278 41.42 -15.69 -20.84
C TRP A 278 40.75 -14.69 -21.79
N ASP A 279 41.10 -14.73 -23.08
CA ASP A 279 40.52 -13.84 -24.09
C ASP A 279 39.01 -14.03 -24.23
N ASP A 280 38.52 -15.28 -24.15
CA ASP A 280 37.09 -15.58 -24.19
C ASP A 280 36.37 -15.03 -22.94
N VAL A 281 37.02 -15.16 -21.77
CA VAL A 281 36.50 -14.62 -20.49
C VAL A 281 36.44 -13.10 -20.54
N VAL A 282 37.44 -12.41 -21.05
CA VAL A 282 37.45 -10.95 -21.21
C VAL A 282 36.34 -10.49 -22.16
N ALA A 283 36.22 -11.12 -23.33
CA ALA A 283 35.18 -10.79 -24.29
C ALA A 283 33.76 -10.96 -23.67
N TYR A 284 33.57 -12.01 -22.87
CA TYR A 284 32.32 -12.24 -22.15
C TYR A 284 32.06 -11.18 -21.09
N ARG A 285 33.05 -10.77 -20.29
CA ARG A 285 32.98 -9.69 -19.31
C ARG A 285 32.55 -8.36 -19.94
N GLU A 286 33.16 -8.01 -21.10
CA GLU A 286 32.84 -6.81 -21.85
C GLU A 286 31.40 -6.82 -22.39
N MET A 287 30.90 -7.98 -22.82
CA MET A 287 29.51 -8.16 -23.23
C MET A 287 28.57 -7.99 -22.04
N ALA A 288 28.84 -8.64 -20.92
CA ALA A 288 28.03 -8.59 -19.71
C ALA A 288 27.97 -7.19 -19.10
N ALA A 289 29.06 -6.43 -19.12
CA ALA A 289 29.15 -5.06 -18.63
C ALA A 289 28.21 -4.07 -19.34
N LYS A 290 27.75 -4.40 -20.54
CA LYS A 290 26.79 -3.58 -21.30
C LYS A 290 25.34 -3.81 -20.90
N LYS A 291 25.05 -4.83 -20.09
CA LYS A 291 23.71 -5.21 -19.65
C LYS A 291 23.44 -4.70 -18.25
N SER A 292 22.23 -4.21 -18.01
CA SER A 292 21.72 -3.93 -16.66
C SER A 292 21.48 -5.22 -15.85
N ASP A 293 21.43 -5.12 -14.52
CA ASP A 293 21.12 -6.28 -13.68
C ASP A 293 19.76 -6.89 -14.02
N PHE A 294 18.80 -6.07 -14.43
CA PHE A 294 17.47 -6.51 -14.85
C PHE A 294 17.52 -7.33 -16.17
N GLU A 295 18.28 -6.86 -17.16
CA GLU A 295 18.47 -7.59 -18.41
C GLU A 295 19.21 -8.91 -18.20
N ARG A 296 20.13 -8.95 -17.22
CA ARG A 296 20.89 -10.15 -16.87
C ARG A 296 20.05 -11.22 -16.16
N THR A 297 19.06 -10.81 -15.36
CA THR A 297 18.29 -11.74 -14.51
C THR A 297 16.88 -12.03 -15.01
N GLU A 298 16.13 -11.01 -15.43
CA GLU A 298 14.70 -11.14 -15.75
C GLU A 298 14.40 -11.23 -17.25
N LEU A 299 15.19 -10.53 -18.08
CA LEU A 299 14.95 -10.51 -19.53
C LEU A 299 15.76 -11.56 -20.31
N ALA A 300 16.75 -12.20 -19.68
CA ALA A 300 17.62 -13.18 -20.34
C ALA A 300 16.87 -14.48 -20.61
N LYS A 301 16.32 -14.62 -21.83
CA LYS A 301 15.69 -15.88 -22.30
C LYS A 301 16.73 -16.95 -22.61
N ASP A 302 17.91 -16.56 -23.08
CA ASP A 302 19.02 -17.45 -23.44
C ASP A 302 20.09 -17.46 -22.35
N LYS A 303 20.42 -18.65 -21.84
CA LYS A 303 21.57 -18.81 -20.93
C LYS A 303 22.86 -18.70 -21.69
N THR A 304 23.75 -17.83 -21.23
CA THR A 304 25.10 -17.62 -21.80
C THR A 304 26.15 -17.82 -20.73
N GLY A 305 27.35 -18.23 -21.13
CA GLY A 305 28.46 -18.41 -20.19
C GLY A 305 29.71 -18.93 -20.89
N VAL A 306 30.83 -18.79 -20.19
CA VAL A 306 32.13 -19.30 -20.62
C VAL A 306 32.69 -20.22 -19.53
N CYS A 307 33.07 -21.46 -19.92
CA CYS A 307 33.75 -22.37 -19.03
C CYS A 307 35.20 -21.89 -18.85
N ILE A 308 35.62 -21.71 -17.57
CA ILE A 308 36.98 -21.28 -17.26
C ILE A 308 37.94 -22.48 -17.41
N GLN A 309 38.76 -22.49 -18.45
CA GLN A 309 39.75 -23.57 -18.67
C GLN A 309 40.97 -23.34 -17.76
N GLY A 310 41.28 -24.34 -16.95
CA GLY A 310 42.42 -24.31 -16.02
C GLY A 310 42.04 -24.03 -14.54
N LEU A 311 40.76 -23.67 -14.28
CA LEU A 311 40.23 -23.56 -12.91
C LEU A 311 39.06 -24.51 -12.71
N THR A 312 39.11 -25.29 -11.65
CA THR A 312 38.03 -26.16 -11.16
C THR A 312 37.86 -25.93 -9.68
N ALA A 313 36.72 -26.35 -9.15
CA ALA A 313 36.42 -26.26 -7.71
C ALA A 313 36.13 -27.65 -7.14
N THR A 314 36.50 -27.86 -5.89
CA THR A 314 36.19 -29.09 -5.16
C THR A 314 34.94 -28.94 -4.35
N ASN A 315 33.97 -29.81 -4.57
CA ASN A 315 32.73 -29.85 -3.76
C ASN A 315 33.09 -30.32 -2.33
N PRO A 316 32.78 -29.52 -1.31
CA PRO A 316 33.26 -29.79 0.07
C PRO A 316 32.59 -31.01 0.74
N VAL A 317 31.42 -31.50 0.24
CA VAL A 317 30.72 -32.61 0.87
C VAL A 317 31.06 -33.99 0.29
N ASN A 318 31.52 -34.04 -0.97
CA ASN A 318 31.85 -35.33 -1.65
C ASN A 318 33.23 -35.37 -2.29
N GLY A 319 34.01 -34.29 -2.21
CA GLY A 319 35.36 -34.18 -2.75
C GLY A 319 35.45 -34.21 -4.27
N LYS A 320 34.34 -34.16 -5.01
CA LYS A 320 34.33 -34.16 -6.46
C LYS A 320 34.83 -32.85 -7.03
N GLU A 321 35.66 -32.94 -8.07
CA GLU A 321 36.09 -31.81 -8.86
C GLU A 321 35.02 -31.42 -9.89
N ILE A 322 34.65 -30.14 -9.92
CA ILE A 322 33.61 -29.59 -10.78
C ILE A 322 34.12 -28.37 -11.55
N PRO A 323 33.63 -28.13 -12.77
CA PRO A 323 34.02 -26.96 -13.57
C PRO A 323 33.49 -25.65 -12.99
N VAL A 324 34.25 -24.58 -13.23
CA VAL A 324 33.85 -23.21 -12.89
C VAL A 324 33.50 -22.45 -14.16
N TRP A 325 32.36 -21.80 -14.20
CA TRP A 325 31.86 -21.01 -15.31
C TRP A 325 31.80 -19.54 -14.95
N VAL A 326 31.89 -18.65 -15.95
CA VAL A 326 31.50 -17.25 -15.85
C VAL A 326 30.16 -17.09 -16.54
N SER A 327 29.20 -16.49 -15.88
CA SER A 327 27.90 -16.17 -16.49
C SER A 327 27.29 -14.90 -15.94
N ASP A 328 26.59 -14.18 -16.81
CA ASP A 328 26.01 -12.88 -16.50
C ASP A 328 24.75 -12.93 -15.61
N TYR A 329 24.13 -14.10 -15.44
CA TYR A 329 23.01 -14.26 -14.52
C TYR A 329 23.41 -14.28 -13.02
N VAL A 330 24.74 -14.38 -12.74
CA VAL A 330 25.26 -14.24 -11.39
C VAL A 330 25.72 -12.81 -11.16
N LEU A 331 25.25 -12.19 -10.08
CA LEU A 331 25.54 -10.79 -9.76
C LEU A 331 26.44 -10.67 -8.54
N MET A 332 27.42 -9.76 -8.58
CA MET A 332 28.22 -9.38 -7.39
C MET A 332 27.39 -8.64 -6.35
N THR A 333 26.29 -8.02 -6.76
CA THR A 333 25.40 -7.27 -5.88
C THR A 333 24.45 -8.15 -5.07
N TYR A 334 24.37 -9.46 -5.39
CA TYR A 334 23.52 -10.42 -4.69
C TYR A 334 24.33 -11.62 -4.22
N GLY A 335 24.46 -11.80 -2.90
CA GLY A 335 25.25 -12.87 -2.31
C GLY A 335 26.75 -12.62 -2.36
N THR A 336 27.50 -13.62 -2.81
CA THR A 336 28.97 -13.63 -2.83
C THR A 336 29.56 -13.45 -4.23
N GLY A 337 28.74 -13.29 -5.24
CA GLY A 337 29.18 -13.29 -6.65
C GLY A 337 29.55 -14.67 -7.19
N ALA A 338 29.31 -15.73 -6.44
CA ALA A 338 29.47 -17.11 -6.84
C ALA A 338 28.26 -17.95 -6.43
N ILE A 339 27.88 -18.92 -7.24
CA ILE A 339 26.80 -19.86 -6.94
C ILE A 339 27.22 -21.30 -7.21
N MET A 340 26.64 -22.24 -6.48
CA MET A 340 26.62 -23.64 -6.85
C MET A 340 25.44 -23.93 -7.77
N ALA A 341 25.57 -24.81 -8.73
CA ALA A 341 24.52 -25.19 -9.66
C ALA A 341 24.05 -26.64 -9.43
N VAL A 342 22.73 -26.78 -9.27
CA VAL A 342 22.07 -28.09 -9.05
C VAL A 342 21.00 -28.31 -10.11
N PRO A 343 21.37 -28.76 -11.32
CA PRO A 343 20.46 -28.84 -12.46
C PRO A 343 19.21 -29.69 -12.25
N ALA A 344 19.26 -30.71 -11.40
CA ALA A 344 18.09 -31.54 -11.16
C ALA A 344 16.95 -30.80 -10.47
N HIS A 345 17.23 -29.71 -9.71
CA HIS A 345 16.28 -29.09 -8.79
C HIS A 345 16.21 -27.57 -8.88
N ASP A 346 16.86 -26.95 -9.87
CA ASP A 346 16.75 -25.53 -10.21
C ASP A 346 16.58 -25.37 -11.72
N GLU A 347 15.54 -24.64 -12.16
CA GLU A 347 15.18 -24.48 -13.56
C GLU A 347 16.27 -23.77 -14.38
N ARG A 348 16.89 -22.74 -13.80
CA ARG A 348 17.95 -21.97 -14.48
C ARG A 348 19.20 -22.84 -14.67
N ASP A 349 19.54 -23.61 -13.66
CA ASP A 349 20.67 -24.54 -13.70
C ASP A 349 20.41 -25.68 -14.67
N TRP A 350 19.18 -26.17 -14.74
CA TRP A 350 18.77 -27.22 -15.67
C TRP A 350 18.89 -26.76 -17.14
N GLU A 351 18.35 -25.58 -17.45
CA GLU A 351 18.45 -24.98 -18.77
C GLU A 351 19.91 -24.78 -19.20
N PHE A 352 20.75 -24.28 -18.29
CA PHE A 352 22.16 -24.10 -18.51
C PHE A 352 22.87 -25.46 -18.74
N ALA A 353 22.60 -26.43 -17.88
CA ALA A 353 23.17 -27.77 -18.00
C ALA A 353 22.82 -28.46 -19.33
N LYS A 354 21.53 -28.35 -19.73
CA LYS A 354 21.08 -28.88 -21.03
C LYS A 354 21.78 -28.20 -22.20
N LYS A 355 21.96 -26.88 -22.15
CA LYS A 355 22.62 -26.12 -23.21
C LYS A 355 24.11 -26.47 -23.37
N PHE A 356 24.81 -26.64 -22.24
CA PHE A 356 26.25 -26.82 -22.22
C PHE A 356 26.71 -28.27 -21.96
N GLY A 357 25.76 -29.22 -21.90
CA GLY A 357 26.03 -30.63 -21.71
C GLY A 357 26.58 -30.99 -20.32
N MET A 358 26.15 -30.27 -19.24
CA MET A 358 26.57 -30.56 -17.89
C MET A 358 25.78 -31.75 -17.32
N PRO A 359 26.39 -32.57 -16.41
CA PRO A 359 25.66 -33.67 -15.76
C PRO A 359 24.48 -33.15 -14.92
N ILE A 360 23.37 -33.92 -14.88
CA ILE A 360 22.21 -33.68 -14.05
C ILE A 360 22.08 -34.82 -13.05
N ILE A 361 22.22 -34.54 -11.76
CA ILE A 361 22.20 -35.55 -10.67
C ILE A 361 20.99 -35.34 -9.79
N GLU A 362 20.06 -36.27 -9.79
CA GLU A 362 18.93 -36.30 -8.89
C GLU A 362 19.41 -36.51 -7.45
N VAL A 363 19.03 -35.61 -6.54
CA VAL A 363 19.32 -35.72 -5.08
C VAL A 363 18.08 -35.64 -4.22
N VAL A 364 16.94 -35.32 -4.79
CA VAL A 364 15.62 -35.40 -4.15
C VAL A 364 14.71 -36.24 -5.01
N ALA A 365 14.32 -37.40 -4.53
CA ALA A 365 13.39 -38.30 -5.21
C ALA A 365 11.94 -37.82 -5.07
N GLY A 366 11.12 -38.16 -6.06
CA GLY A 366 9.68 -37.81 -6.12
C GLY A 366 9.25 -37.25 -7.45
N SER A 367 10.17 -37.03 -8.38
CA SER A 367 9.83 -36.61 -9.75
C SER A 367 8.98 -37.62 -10.47
N PRO A 368 7.89 -37.22 -11.16
CA PRO A 368 7.09 -38.11 -11.99
C PRO A 368 7.78 -38.56 -13.29
N VAL A 369 8.83 -37.85 -13.70
CA VAL A 369 9.65 -38.14 -14.89
C VAL A 369 11.13 -38.05 -14.54
N SER A 370 11.99 -38.54 -15.42
CA SER A 370 13.44 -38.39 -15.23
C SER A 370 13.87 -36.91 -15.15
N VAL A 371 14.77 -36.59 -14.22
CA VAL A 371 15.34 -35.21 -14.11
C VAL A 371 16.14 -34.80 -15.36
N GLU A 372 16.51 -35.76 -16.20
CA GLU A 372 17.09 -35.52 -17.53
C GLU A 372 16.03 -34.99 -18.51
N GLU A 373 14.77 -35.35 -18.37
CA GLU A 373 13.66 -34.93 -19.25
C GLU A 373 13.05 -33.61 -18.79
N ALA A 374 12.90 -33.42 -17.45
CA ALA A 374 12.37 -32.20 -16.87
C ALA A 374 12.94 -31.94 -15.49
N VAL A 375 13.14 -30.67 -15.15
CA VAL A 375 13.57 -30.26 -13.81
C VAL A 375 12.51 -30.60 -12.75
N TYR A 376 12.96 -31.03 -11.59
CA TYR A 376 12.08 -31.29 -10.43
C TYR A 376 12.29 -30.23 -9.34
N THR A 377 11.43 -29.24 -9.31
CA THR A 377 11.51 -28.08 -8.39
C THR A 377 10.56 -28.16 -7.19
N ASP A 378 9.46 -28.92 -7.28
CA ASP A 378 8.50 -29.13 -6.20
C ASP A 378 8.94 -30.26 -5.27
N VAL A 379 9.95 -29.95 -4.46
CA VAL A 379 10.68 -30.94 -3.66
C VAL A 379 10.36 -30.89 -2.17
N ALA A 380 9.36 -30.12 -1.73
CA ALA A 380 9.09 -29.90 -0.30
C ALA A 380 8.86 -31.22 0.46
N ASP A 381 8.13 -32.15 -0.14
CA ASP A 381 7.79 -33.45 0.42
C ASP A 381 8.72 -34.58 -0.09
N GLY A 382 9.82 -34.24 -0.76
CA GLY A 382 10.76 -35.19 -1.34
C GLY A 382 11.66 -35.86 -0.30
N THR A 383 12.25 -37.00 -0.72
CA THR A 383 13.20 -37.77 0.07
C THR A 383 14.58 -37.70 -0.57
N LEU A 384 15.62 -37.48 0.22
CA LEU A 384 17.00 -37.38 -0.28
C LEU A 384 17.51 -38.73 -0.80
N VAL A 385 18.15 -38.67 -1.99
CA VAL A 385 18.81 -39.80 -2.66
C VAL A 385 20.18 -39.33 -3.19
N ASN A 386 21.08 -40.23 -3.51
CA ASN A 386 22.44 -39.92 -4.02
C ASN A 386 23.22 -38.89 -3.17
N SER A 387 22.92 -38.79 -1.88
CA SER A 387 23.38 -37.74 -0.95
C SER A 387 24.05 -38.29 0.30
N ASP A 388 24.68 -39.45 0.21
CA ASP A 388 25.43 -40.11 1.26
C ASP A 388 24.67 -40.18 2.61
N PHE A 389 25.19 -39.52 3.66
CA PHE A 389 24.58 -39.52 5.00
C PHE A 389 23.21 -38.80 5.08
N LEU A 390 22.76 -38.13 4.03
CA LEU A 390 21.43 -37.54 3.93
C LEU A 390 20.39 -38.46 3.30
N ASN A 391 20.80 -39.59 2.70
CA ASN A 391 19.88 -40.48 2.02
C ASN A 391 18.75 -40.97 2.95
N GLY A 392 17.51 -40.96 2.41
CA GLY A 392 16.32 -41.41 3.15
C GLY A 392 15.70 -40.35 4.08
N LEU A 393 16.34 -39.19 4.27
CA LEU A 393 15.78 -38.09 5.06
C LEU A 393 14.79 -37.25 4.22
N SER A 394 13.83 -36.65 4.88
CA SER A 394 13.02 -35.59 4.30
C SER A 394 13.90 -34.36 3.99
N VAL A 395 13.46 -33.48 3.09
CA VAL A 395 14.17 -32.25 2.76
C VAL A 395 14.40 -31.37 4.00
N ALA A 396 13.43 -31.30 4.91
CA ALA A 396 13.57 -30.52 6.14
C ALA A 396 14.65 -31.07 7.07
N GLU A 397 14.65 -32.38 7.33
CA GLU A 397 15.66 -33.06 8.16
C GLU A 397 17.05 -32.96 7.52
N ALA A 398 17.14 -33.12 6.21
CA ALA A 398 18.38 -33.03 5.47
C ALA A 398 19.01 -31.62 5.55
N LYS A 399 18.20 -30.56 5.46
CA LYS A 399 18.65 -29.18 5.64
C LYS A 399 19.30 -28.97 7.01
N GLU A 400 18.65 -29.39 8.08
CA GLU A 400 19.19 -29.25 9.42
C GLU A 400 20.49 -30.07 9.59
N LYS A 401 20.49 -31.33 9.12
CA LYS A 401 21.64 -32.20 9.24
C LYS A 401 22.85 -31.72 8.47
N ILE A 402 22.66 -31.24 7.23
CA ILE A 402 23.76 -30.72 6.42
C ILE A 402 24.30 -29.40 6.97
N MET A 403 23.47 -28.51 7.49
CA MET A 403 23.91 -27.26 8.11
C MET A 403 24.78 -27.53 9.34
N ASN A 404 24.38 -28.49 10.21
CA ASN A 404 25.21 -28.92 11.34
C ASN A 404 26.55 -29.49 10.85
N TYR A 405 26.55 -30.34 9.84
CA TYR A 405 27.76 -30.90 9.26
C TYR A 405 28.71 -29.82 8.70
N LEU A 406 28.18 -28.83 8.01
CA LEU A 406 28.99 -27.74 7.45
C LEU A 406 29.69 -26.91 8.54
N GLU A 407 28.96 -26.62 9.63
CA GLU A 407 29.47 -25.89 10.80
C GLU A 407 30.53 -26.72 11.55
N GLU A 408 30.27 -28.01 11.83
CA GLU A 408 31.20 -28.92 12.50
C GLU A 408 32.50 -29.10 11.72
N LYS A 409 32.44 -29.14 10.39
CA LYS A 409 33.62 -29.25 9.53
C LYS A 409 34.30 -27.92 9.23
N GLY A 410 33.75 -26.79 9.63
CA GLY A 410 34.29 -25.46 9.34
C GLY A 410 34.34 -25.10 7.85
N ILE A 411 33.46 -25.71 7.05
CA ILE A 411 33.33 -25.48 5.59
C ILE A 411 32.10 -24.68 5.20
N GLY A 412 31.34 -24.22 6.17
CA GLY A 412 30.17 -23.37 5.99
C GLY A 412 29.53 -23.02 7.30
N ASN A 413 28.55 -22.12 7.24
CA ASN A 413 27.78 -21.66 8.39
C ASN A 413 26.35 -21.30 7.98
N ARG A 414 25.42 -21.40 8.93
CA ARG A 414 24.07 -20.89 8.77
C ARG A 414 24.10 -19.40 8.50
N LYS A 415 23.27 -18.96 7.57
CA LYS A 415 23.14 -17.55 7.21
C LYS A 415 21.70 -17.18 6.92
N THR A 416 21.26 -16.09 7.52
CA THR A 416 20.04 -15.42 7.10
C THR A 416 20.40 -14.30 6.12
N ASN A 417 19.74 -14.26 4.99
CA ASN A 417 19.94 -13.27 3.97
C ASN A 417 18.62 -12.56 3.63
N TYR A 418 18.71 -11.36 3.06
CA TYR A 418 17.56 -10.54 2.69
C TYR A 418 17.72 -10.05 1.26
N LYS A 419 16.61 -9.99 0.50
CA LYS A 419 16.57 -9.32 -0.80
C LYS A 419 16.61 -7.80 -0.64
N LEU A 420 16.02 -7.29 0.45
CA LEU A 420 16.01 -5.88 0.80
C LEU A 420 17.44 -5.32 0.79
N ARG A 421 17.60 -4.14 0.22
CA ARG A 421 18.84 -3.36 0.22
C ARG A 421 18.66 -2.10 1.05
N ASP A 422 19.79 -1.54 1.50
CA ASP A 422 19.74 -0.23 2.14
C ASP A 422 19.14 0.82 1.23
N TRP A 423 18.41 1.72 1.82
CA TRP A 423 17.65 2.73 1.09
C TRP A 423 18.56 3.82 0.54
N VAL A 424 18.62 3.95 -0.80
CA VAL A 424 19.31 5.06 -1.50
C VAL A 424 18.56 6.35 -1.19
N PHE A 425 19.12 7.18 -0.33
CA PHE A 425 18.38 8.25 0.33
C PHE A 425 18.60 9.62 -0.29
N SER A 426 19.79 9.96 -0.80
CA SER A 426 20.04 11.29 -1.35
C SER A 426 19.60 11.46 -2.81
N ARG A 427 19.22 12.69 -3.18
CA ARG A 427 18.80 13.07 -4.53
C ARG A 427 19.62 14.26 -5.00
N GLN A 428 20.06 14.22 -6.25
CA GLN A 428 20.85 15.26 -6.93
C GLN A 428 19.90 16.29 -7.56
N ARG A 429 19.00 16.83 -6.73
CA ARG A 429 17.94 17.75 -7.14
C ARG A 429 17.84 18.91 -6.15
N TYR A 430 17.24 20.02 -6.59
CA TYR A 430 17.07 21.20 -5.76
C TYR A 430 15.86 21.08 -4.81
N TRP A 431 14.71 20.64 -5.33
CA TRP A 431 13.45 20.69 -4.59
C TRP A 431 13.29 19.48 -3.67
N GLY A 432 13.89 19.57 -2.51
CA GLY A 432 13.89 18.56 -1.44
C GLY A 432 14.44 19.14 -0.15
N GLU A 433 14.25 18.43 0.96
CA GLU A 433 14.81 18.83 2.26
C GLU A 433 16.35 18.79 2.20
N PRO A 434 17.05 19.87 2.59
CA PRO A 434 18.51 19.84 2.69
C PRO A 434 18.97 18.81 3.73
N ILE A 435 20.04 18.09 3.42
CA ILE A 435 20.65 17.15 4.36
C ILE A 435 21.55 17.93 5.32
N PRO A 436 21.31 17.87 6.64
CA PRO A 436 21.98 18.75 7.64
C PRO A 436 23.37 18.24 8.01
N ILE A 437 24.22 18.01 7.01
CA ILE A 437 25.60 17.53 7.14
C ILE A 437 26.57 18.49 6.48
N VAL A 438 27.76 18.59 7.06
CA VAL A 438 28.88 19.35 6.54
C VAL A 438 30.03 18.41 6.21
N HIS A 439 30.68 18.60 5.06
CA HIS A 439 31.89 17.90 4.64
C HIS A 439 33.11 18.71 5.06
N CYS A 440 33.93 18.17 5.90
CA CYS A 440 35.18 18.76 6.36
C CYS A 440 36.35 17.85 6.00
N ASP A 441 37.40 18.38 5.35
CA ASP A 441 38.56 17.59 4.95
C ASP A 441 39.28 16.94 6.15
N LYS A 442 39.20 17.57 7.33
CA LYS A 442 39.82 17.09 8.56
C LYS A 442 38.92 16.16 9.36
N CYS A 443 37.62 16.47 9.46
CA CYS A 443 36.69 15.78 10.35
C CYS A 443 35.74 14.80 9.63
N GLY A 444 35.75 14.78 8.30
CA GLY A 444 34.82 13.99 7.49
C GLY A 444 33.40 14.57 7.48
N TYR A 445 32.39 13.70 7.57
CA TYR A 445 30.98 14.12 7.61
C TYR A 445 30.60 14.54 9.04
N VAL A 446 30.23 15.78 9.22
CA VAL A 446 29.92 16.38 10.51
C VAL A 446 28.47 16.86 10.50
N PRO A 447 27.63 16.41 11.46
CA PRO A 447 26.26 16.93 11.59
C PRO A 447 26.29 18.37 12.05
N ILE A 448 25.38 19.21 11.56
CA ILE A 448 25.15 20.55 12.11
C ILE A 448 24.52 20.42 13.51
N ASP A 449 24.64 21.49 14.31
CA ASP A 449 23.99 21.50 15.63
C ASP A 449 22.46 21.51 15.48
N GLU A 450 21.76 20.79 16.37
CA GLU A 450 20.29 20.72 16.33
C GLU A 450 19.64 22.09 16.52
N SER A 451 20.32 23.02 17.20
CA SER A 451 19.85 24.40 17.38
C SER A 451 19.91 25.26 16.11
N GLU A 452 20.65 24.81 15.09
CA GLU A 452 20.72 25.47 13.78
C GLU A 452 19.65 24.99 12.79
N LEU A 453 18.84 24.00 13.18
CA LEU A 453 17.73 23.54 12.37
C LEU A 453 16.56 24.54 12.37
N PRO A 454 15.82 24.70 11.28
CA PRO A 454 16.02 24.02 10.00
C PRO A 454 17.14 24.63 9.17
N LEU A 455 18.00 23.79 8.58
CA LEU A 455 18.85 24.20 7.48
C LEU A 455 17.95 24.50 6.27
N GLN A 456 17.74 25.77 5.96
CA GLN A 456 16.80 26.16 4.92
C GLN A 456 17.37 25.99 3.52
N LEU A 457 16.47 25.58 2.59
CA LEU A 457 16.76 25.55 1.17
C LEU A 457 16.95 26.98 0.66
N PRO A 458 18.09 27.33 0.00
CA PRO A 458 18.30 28.68 -0.50
C PRO A 458 17.38 29.00 -1.68
N ASP A 459 16.91 30.24 -1.77
CA ASP A 459 16.22 30.73 -2.97
C ASP A 459 17.20 30.84 -4.14
N VAL A 460 16.82 30.33 -5.32
CA VAL A 460 17.70 30.20 -6.49
C VAL A 460 17.03 30.69 -7.76
N GLU A 461 17.79 31.30 -8.64
CA GLU A 461 17.34 31.70 -9.98
C GLU A 461 17.34 30.53 -10.96
N SER A 462 18.29 29.59 -10.82
CA SER A 462 18.42 28.42 -11.67
C SER A 462 18.62 27.13 -10.85
N TYR A 463 17.84 26.13 -11.15
CA TYR A 463 17.86 24.82 -10.47
C TYR A 463 17.81 23.65 -11.46
N MET A 464 18.33 23.84 -12.67
CA MET A 464 18.35 22.79 -13.70
C MET A 464 19.25 21.63 -13.29
N PRO A 465 18.78 20.38 -13.41
CA PRO A 465 19.60 19.22 -13.13
C PRO A 465 20.78 19.12 -14.11
N THR A 466 21.94 18.69 -13.59
CA THR A 466 23.17 18.62 -14.36
C THR A 466 23.35 17.25 -15.02
N ASP A 467 24.04 17.22 -16.17
CA ASP A 467 24.38 15.94 -16.84
C ASP A 467 25.48 15.17 -16.10
N THR A 468 26.32 15.85 -15.31
CA THR A 468 27.34 15.24 -14.46
C THR A 468 26.72 14.48 -13.29
N GLY A 469 25.47 14.82 -12.94
CA GLY A 469 24.75 14.29 -11.78
C GLY A 469 25.17 14.92 -10.46
N GLU A 470 25.69 16.13 -10.49
CA GLU A 470 25.82 16.97 -9.31
C GLU A 470 24.51 17.71 -9.06
N SER A 471 24.21 17.96 -7.79
CA SER A 471 23.04 18.77 -7.41
C SER A 471 23.19 20.21 -7.91
N PRO A 472 22.10 20.85 -8.36
CA PRO A 472 22.12 22.29 -8.66
C PRO A 472 22.60 23.16 -7.50
N LEU A 473 22.42 22.72 -6.26
CA LEU A 473 22.92 23.42 -5.06
C LEU A 473 24.45 23.55 -5.03
N ALA A 474 25.19 22.62 -5.66
CA ALA A 474 26.65 22.65 -5.69
C ALA A 474 27.22 23.91 -6.35
N ALA A 475 26.47 24.55 -7.24
CA ALA A 475 26.87 25.81 -7.89
C ALA A 475 26.70 27.04 -7.00
N MET A 476 26.07 26.94 -5.84
CA MET A 476 25.77 28.03 -4.91
C MET A 476 26.85 28.16 -3.87
N THR A 477 27.98 28.71 -4.29
CA THR A 477 29.20 28.79 -3.46
C THR A 477 28.97 29.49 -2.12
N ASP A 478 28.12 30.52 -2.07
CA ASP A 478 27.82 31.29 -0.84
C ASP A 478 27.02 30.46 0.17
N TRP A 479 26.14 29.57 -0.29
CA TRP A 479 25.41 28.65 0.57
C TRP A 479 26.23 27.42 0.91
N VAL A 480 26.99 26.89 -0.05
CA VAL A 480 27.75 25.62 0.12
C VAL A 480 28.92 25.85 1.11
N ASN A 481 29.66 26.90 0.98
CA ASN A 481 30.82 27.17 1.83
C ASN A 481 30.40 27.57 3.25
N THR A 482 30.97 26.88 4.23
CA THR A 482 30.65 27.09 5.65
C THR A 482 31.85 26.76 6.53
N THR A 483 31.68 26.82 7.83
CA THR A 483 32.67 26.38 8.81
C THR A 483 32.28 25.04 9.41
N CYS A 484 33.25 24.19 9.68
CA CYS A 484 33.07 22.92 10.32
C CYS A 484 32.60 23.08 11.77
N PRO A 485 31.47 22.55 12.20
CA PRO A 485 31.01 22.62 13.60
C PRO A 485 31.95 21.96 14.60
N CYS A 486 32.80 21.05 14.16
CA CYS A 486 33.70 20.29 15.01
C CYS A 486 35.04 20.98 15.21
N CYS A 487 35.70 21.44 14.12
CA CYS A 487 37.05 22.00 14.21
C CYS A 487 37.15 23.51 13.86
N GLY A 488 36.06 24.16 13.47
CA GLY A 488 36.02 25.57 13.07
C GLY A 488 36.73 25.89 11.75
N GLY A 489 37.29 24.90 11.06
CA GLY A 489 37.94 25.03 9.77
C GLY A 489 36.97 25.18 8.59
N PRO A 490 37.48 25.47 7.37
CA PRO A 490 36.65 25.51 6.17
C PRO A 490 35.94 24.17 5.91
N ALA A 491 34.71 24.25 5.49
CA ALA A 491 33.90 23.08 5.20
C ALA A 491 32.82 23.37 4.15
N LYS A 492 32.17 22.37 3.64
CA LYS A 492 31.11 22.50 2.64
C LYS A 492 29.83 21.80 3.12
N ARG A 493 28.69 22.48 2.96
CA ARG A 493 27.40 21.84 3.18
C ARG A 493 27.17 20.72 2.16
N GLU A 494 26.43 19.69 2.58
CA GLU A 494 25.91 18.68 1.67
C GLU A 494 25.00 19.36 0.64
N THR A 495 25.15 18.97 -0.63
CA THR A 495 24.40 19.56 -1.74
C THR A 495 23.30 18.66 -2.29
N ASP A 496 23.34 17.38 -1.96
CA ASP A 496 22.20 16.47 -2.22
C ASP A 496 21.06 16.80 -1.26
N THR A 497 19.84 16.55 -1.70
CA THR A 497 18.63 16.68 -0.88
C THR A 497 18.03 15.33 -0.52
N MET A 498 17.15 15.29 0.47
CA MET A 498 16.41 14.10 0.84
C MET A 498 15.35 13.76 -0.23
N PRO A 499 14.93 12.50 -0.37
CA PRO A 499 13.82 12.14 -1.24
C PRO A 499 12.49 12.64 -0.66
N GLN A 500 11.46 12.81 -1.49
CA GLN A 500 10.10 13.12 -1.01
C GLN A 500 9.60 12.15 0.08
N TRP A 501 10.04 10.92 0.03
CA TRP A 501 9.69 9.88 1.02
C TRP A 501 10.20 10.17 2.43
N ALA A 502 11.16 11.05 2.61
CA ALA A 502 11.63 11.48 3.92
C ALA A 502 10.53 12.23 4.68
N GLY A 503 9.99 13.29 4.06
CA GLY A 503 8.89 14.06 4.63
C GLY A 503 7.64 13.23 4.87
N SER A 504 7.28 12.33 3.94
CA SER A 504 6.10 11.49 4.07
C SER A 504 6.26 10.32 5.05
N SER A 505 7.47 10.01 5.53
CA SER A 505 7.69 8.89 6.44
C SER A 505 7.25 9.14 7.89
N TRP A 506 6.93 10.36 8.27
CA TRP A 506 6.58 10.69 9.65
C TRP A 506 5.39 11.67 9.80
N TYR A 507 4.74 12.08 8.73
CA TYR A 507 3.67 13.09 8.71
C TYR A 507 2.50 12.79 9.65
N TYR A 508 2.16 11.51 9.83
CA TYR A 508 1.12 11.07 10.75
C TYR A 508 1.45 11.39 12.23
N LEU A 509 2.72 11.51 12.57
CA LEU A 509 3.16 11.98 13.89
C LEU A 509 2.90 13.48 14.01
N ARG A 510 3.27 14.26 12.97
CA ARG A 510 3.11 15.72 13.00
C ARG A 510 1.67 16.15 13.12
N TYR A 511 0.74 15.44 12.48
CA TYR A 511 -0.69 15.71 12.61
C TYR A 511 -1.21 15.67 14.05
N THR A 512 -0.57 14.92 14.93
CA THR A 512 -1.00 14.83 16.33
C THR A 512 -0.76 16.13 17.11
N ASP A 513 0.23 16.94 16.67
CA ASP A 513 0.61 18.21 17.32
C ASP A 513 1.37 19.13 16.32
N PRO A 514 0.68 19.63 15.26
CA PRO A 514 1.35 20.25 14.11
C PRO A 514 2.02 21.59 14.40
N HIS A 515 1.63 22.28 15.47
CA HIS A 515 2.16 23.60 15.83
C HIS A 515 3.22 23.54 16.93
N ASN A 516 3.68 22.36 17.31
CA ASN A 516 4.73 22.22 18.31
C ASN A 516 6.09 22.67 17.75
N ASP A 517 6.69 23.65 18.38
CA ASP A 517 8.00 24.22 18.02
C ASP A 517 9.17 23.60 18.80
N LYS A 518 8.88 22.77 19.83
CA LYS A 518 9.88 22.18 20.73
C LYS A 518 10.18 20.70 20.43
N ALA A 519 9.24 20.01 19.81
CA ALA A 519 9.35 18.61 19.43
C ALA A 519 8.57 18.34 18.14
N LEU A 520 8.83 17.20 17.49
CA LEU A 520 8.05 16.77 16.33
C LEU A 520 6.55 16.64 16.64
N ALA A 521 6.23 16.27 17.87
CA ALA A 521 4.93 16.32 18.53
C ALA A 521 5.16 16.09 20.04
N SER A 522 4.21 16.54 20.90
CA SER A 522 4.33 16.31 22.34
C SER A 522 4.20 14.83 22.70
N PRO A 523 4.90 14.34 23.73
CA PRO A 523 4.77 12.95 24.20
C PRO A 523 3.34 12.58 24.57
N GLU A 524 2.57 13.52 25.13
CA GLU A 524 1.17 13.33 25.52
C GLU A 524 0.30 13.08 24.29
N ALA A 525 0.46 13.91 23.25
CA ALA A 525 -0.29 13.76 22.00
C ALA A 525 0.07 12.45 21.29
N LEU A 526 1.36 12.10 21.24
CA LEU A 526 1.81 10.83 20.65
C LEU A 526 1.24 9.63 21.41
N LYS A 527 1.24 9.66 22.75
CA LYS A 527 0.70 8.59 23.58
C LYS A 527 -0.81 8.42 23.41
N TYR A 528 -1.54 9.52 23.22
CA TYR A 528 -2.98 9.47 23.03
C TYR A 528 -3.37 9.01 21.63
N TRP A 529 -2.73 9.55 20.59
CA TRP A 529 -3.16 9.32 19.21
C TRP A 529 -2.63 8.03 18.59
N LEU A 530 -1.45 7.55 18.97
CA LEU A 530 -0.83 6.37 18.35
C LEU A 530 -1.29 5.05 19.01
N PRO A 531 -1.29 3.94 18.22
CA PRO A 531 -1.11 3.92 16.77
C PRO A 531 -2.28 4.57 16.04
N VAL A 532 -2.10 4.92 14.77
CA VAL A 532 -3.20 5.30 13.88
C VAL A 532 -4.20 4.14 13.81
N ASP A 533 -5.50 4.42 14.05
CA ASP A 533 -6.49 3.35 14.13
C ASP A 533 -6.80 2.73 12.77
N TRP A 534 -6.96 3.57 11.75
CA TRP A 534 -7.20 3.10 10.40
C TRP A 534 -6.49 3.97 9.36
N TYR A 535 -5.62 3.35 8.58
CA TYR A 535 -4.91 3.97 7.48
C TYR A 535 -5.32 3.36 6.14
N ASN A 536 -5.75 4.18 5.18
CA ASN A 536 -6.09 3.74 3.82
C ASN A 536 -5.21 4.44 2.78
N GLY A 537 -4.71 3.67 1.81
CA GLY A 537 -3.88 4.21 0.73
C GLY A 537 -3.68 3.24 -0.43
N GLY A 538 -2.95 3.69 -1.45
CA GLY A 538 -2.68 2.92 -2.66
C GLY A 538 -1.82 1.68 -2.44
N MET A 539 -2.05 0.65 -3.26
CA MET A 539 -1.23 -0.57 -3.22
C MET A 539 0.21 -0.34 -3.70
N GLU A 540 0.41 0.63 -4.57
CA GLU A 540 1.73 1.03 -5.10
C GLU A 540 2.69 1.48 -4.00
N HIS A 541 2.17 2.02 -2.90
CA HIS A 541 2.96 2.48 -1.77
C HIS A 541 3.36 1.38 -0.79
N THR A 542 2.94 0.14 -1.00
CA THR A 542 3.19 -0.98 -0.07
C THR A 542 4.68 -1.20 0.21
N THR A 543 5.52 -1.13 -0.81
CA THR A 543 6.99 -1.31 -0.72
C THR A 543 7.78 0.00 -0.80
N LEU A 544 7.09 1.14 -0.88
CA LEU A 544 7.63 2.50 -0.89
C LEU A 544 7.33 3.19 0.46
N HIS A 545 6.43 4.18 0.43
CA HIS A 545 6.06 4.98 1.61
C HIS A 545 5.75 4.15 2.85
N LEU A 546 4.92 3.10 2.73
CA LEU A 546 4.50 2.29 3.87
C LEU A 546 5.68 1.55 4.54
N LEU A 547 6.62 1.04 3.74
CA LEU A 547 7.82 0.38 4.24
C LEU A 547 8.75 1.39 4.93
N TYR A 548 8.97 2.55 4.32
CA TYR A 548 9.84 3.60 4.85
C TYR A 548 9.27 4.21 6.13
N SER A 549 7.96 4.51 6.18
CA SER A 549 7.31 5.05 7.37
C SER A 549 7.36 4.07 8.54
N ARG A 550 7.19 2.76 8.30
CA ARG A 550 7.35 1.73 9.32
C ARG A 550 8.79 1.63 9.81
N PHE A 551 9.78 1.74 8.94
CA PHE A 551 11.19 1.77 9.32
C PHE A 551 11.51 2.96 10.22
N TRP A 552 11.12 4.18 9.82
CA TRP A 552 11.36 5.38 10.62
C TRP A 552 10.62 5.32 11.96
N HIS A 553 9.40 4.83 11.98
CA HIS A 553 8.64 4.67 13.22
C HIS A 553 9.30 3.69 14.20
N LYS A 554 9.76 2.54 13.71
CA LYS A 554 10.48 1.56 14.53
C LYS A 554 11.79 2.12 15.09
N PHE A 555 12.50 2.90 14.29
CA PHE A 555 13.68 3.62 14.75
C PHE A 555 13.32 4.63 15.86
N LEU A 556 12.30 5.44 15.67
CA LEU A 556 11.83 6.39 16.67
C LEU A 556 11.31 5.69 17.94
N TYR A 557 10.74 4.50 17.80
CA TYR A 557 10.35 3.66 18.94
C TYR A 557 11.58 3.19 19.73
N ASP A 558 12.62 2.71 19.06
CA ASP A 558 13.88 2.34 19.70
C ASP A 558 14.58 3.53 20.39
N GLN A 559 14.36 4.74 19.89
CA GLN A 559 14.83 5.99 20.50
C GLN A 559 13.92 6.50 21.63
N GLY A 560 12.81 5.84 21.95
CA GLY A 560 11.84 6.26 22.97
C GLY A 560 11.03 7.50 22.62
N VAL A 561 10.95 7.87 21.34
CA VAL A 561 10.22 9.05 20.87
C VAL A 561 8.74 8.76 20.67
N VAL A 562 8.41 7.58 20.18
CA VAL A 562 7.02 7.14 19.94
C VAL A 562 6.65 5.97 20.85
N PRO A 563 5.38 5.83 21.28
CA PRO A 563 4.98 4.85 22.29
C PRO A 563 4.69 3.45 21.76
N THR A 564 4.58 3.28 20.45
CA THR A 564 4.16 2.03 19.81
C THR A 564 5.20 1.51 18.83
N PRO A 565 5.37 0.18 18.68
CA PRO A 565 6.34 -0.39 17.75
C PRO A 565 5.89 -0.36 16.28
N GLU A 566 4.60 -0.09 16.02
CA GLU A 566 4.01 0.07 14.68
C GLU A 566 3.23 1.38 14.59
N PRO A 567 3.28 2.06 13.42
CA PRO A 567 2.61 3.34 13.25
C PRO A 567 1.09 3.22 13.06
N TYR A 568 0.65 2.15 12.40
CA TYR A 568 -0.73 1.95 11.97
C TYR A 568 -1.26 0.61 12.49
N GLN A 569 -2.47 0.62 13.10
CA GLN A 569 -3.10 -0.60 13.57
C GLN A 569 -3.79 -1.37 12.44
N LYS A 570 -4.57 -0.67 11.62
CA LYS A 570 -5.29 -1.24 10.47
C LYS A 570 -4.85 -0.56 9.17
N ARG A 571 -4.53 -1.35 8.15
CA ARG A 571 -4.16 -0.85 6.81
C ARG A 571 -5.01 -1.51 5.75
N THR A 572 -5.74 -0.69 4.99
CA THR A 572 -6.54 -1.12 3.85
C THR A 572 -6.10 -0.40 2.58
N SER A 573 -6.52 -0.92 1.44
CA SER A 573 -6.26 -0.30 0.15
C SER A 573 -7.54 -0.22 -0.66
N HIS A 574 -7.59 0.76 -1.54
CA HIS A 574 -8.69 0.97 -2.47
C HIS A 574 -8.31 0.55 -3.88
N GLY A 575 -9.34 0.21 -4.68
CA GLY A 575 -9.19 -0.01 -6.10
C GLY A 575 -9.11 1.29 -6.88
N MET A 576 -8.49 1.27 -8.04
CA MET A 576 -8.38 2.45 -8.92
C MET A 576 -9.69 2.74 -9.64
N ILE A 577 -10.00 4.02 -9.82
CA ILE A 577 -11.01 4.46 -10.78
C ILE A 577 -10.32 4.59 -12.15
N LEU A 578 -10.80 3.79 -13.08
CA LEU A 578 -10.33 3.75 -14.46
C LEU A 578 -11.16 4.72 -15.34
N GLY A 579 -10.62 5.12 -16.45
CA GLY A 579 -11.40 5.82 -17.47
C GLY A 579 -12.58 4.98 -17.97
N SER A 580 -13.50 5.59 -18.69
CA SER A 580 -14.66 4.91 -19.29
C SER A 580 -14.28 3.78 -20.27
N ASN A 581 -13.04 3.83 -20.79
CA ASN A 581 -12.43 2.81 -21.64
C ASN A 581 -11.79 1.65 -20.87
N GLY A 582 -11.86 1.65 -19.52
CA GLY A 582 -11.23 0.62 -18.67
C GLY A 582 -9.73 0.77 -18.47
N GLU A 583 -9.11 1.85 -18.93
CA GLU A 583 -7.70 2.12 -18.76
C GLU A 583 -7.41 3.09 -17.59
N LYS A 584 -6.20 3.02 -17.04
CA LYS A 584 -5.76 3.98 -16.02
C LYS A 584 -5.88 5.40 -16.55
N MET A 585 -6.49 6.28 -15.76
CA MET A 585 -6.59 7.70 -16.09
C MET A 585 -5.20 8.33 -16.11
N SER A 586 -4.87 9.02 -17.20
CA SER A 586 -3.67 9.84 -17.30
C SER A 586 -3.88 11.04 -18.21
N LYS A 587 -3.17 12.14 -17.91
CA LYS A 587 -3.24 13.38 -18.72
C LYS A 587 -2.76 13.15 -20.15
N SER A 588 -1.77 12.29 -20.35
CA SER A 588 -1.22 11.95 -21.67
C SER A 588 -2.22 11.18 -22.54
N ARG A 589 -3.16 10.47 -21.93
CA ARG A 589 -4.23 9.72 -22.63
C ARG A 589 -5.50 10.54 -22.84
N GLY A 590 -5.62 11.72 -22.21
CA GLY A 590 -6.80 12.57 -22.32
C GLY A 590 -8.10 11.98 -21.73
N ASN A 591 -7.99 10.97 -20.85
CA ASN A 591 -9.12 10.26 -20.26
C ASN A 591 -9.37 10.61 -18.79
N VAL A 592 -8.78 11.71 -18.30
CA VAL A 592 -8.95 12.19 -16.93
C VAL A 592 -10.30 12.89 -16.79
N VAL A 593 -11.08 12.53 -15.76
CA VAL A 593 -12.31 13.22 -15.36
C VAL A 593 -11.99 14.14 -14.19
N ASN A 594 -12.34 15.43 -14.35
CA ASN A 594 -12.13 16.45 -13.31
C ASN A 594 -13.29 16.40 -12.29
N PRO A 595 -13.00 16.26 -10.99
CA PRO A 595 -14.06 16.30 -9.98
C PRO A 595 -14.82 17.61 -9.91
N ASP A 596 -14.20 18.76 -10.28
CA ASP A 596 -14.85 20.06 -10.29
C ASP A 596 -16.07 20.08 -11.23
N ASP A 597 -15.93 19.46 -12.41
CA ASP A 597 -17.03 19.41 -13.39
C ASP A 597 -18.20 18.59 -12.86
N ILE A 598 -17.91 17.46 -12.18
CA ILE A 598 -18.95 16.60 -11.60
C ILE A 598 -19.64 17.29 -10.43
N VAL A 599 -18.89 17.98 -9.57
CA VAL A 599 -19.44 18.76 -8.44
C VAL A 599 -20.30 19.90 -8.97
N GLN A 600 -19.87 20.60 -10.00
CA GLN A 600 -20.62 21.68 -10.60
C GLN A 600 -21.95 21.21 -11.21
N ASP A 601 -21.95 20.08 -11.93
CA ASP A 601 -23.11 19.60 -12.69
C ASP A 601 -24.07 18.77 -11.85
N TYR A 602 -23.54 17.96 -10.90
CA TYR A 602 -24.35 16.99 -10.14
C TYR A 602 -24.29 17.16 -8.62
N GLY A 603 -23.28 17.85 -8.11
CA GLY A 603 -23.06 18.07 -6.68
C GLY A 603 -22.02 17.15 -6.04
N ALA A 604 -21.42 17.64 -4.96
CA ALA A 604 -20.41 16.93 -4.16
C ALA A 604 -20.98 15.64 -3.54
N ASP A 605 -22.19 15.72 -2.98
CA ASP A 605 -22.85 14.54 -2.38
C ASP A 605 -23.14 13.46 -3.44
N THR A 606 -23.43 13.85 -4.67
CA THR A 606 -23.59 12.90 -5.79
C THR A 606 -22.26 12.20 -6.11
N LEU A 607 -21.17 12.93 -6.21
CA LEU A 607 -19.85 12.36 -6.47
C LEU A 607 -19.43 11.42 -5.34
N ARG A 608 -19.56 11.84 -4.08
CA ARG A 608 -19.27 11.01 -2.90
C ARG A 608 -20.08 9.71 -2.91
N THR A 609 -21.39 9.80 -3.17
CA THR A 609 -22.27 8.63 -3.26
C THR A 609 -21.85 7.69 -4.39
N TYR A 610 -21.51 8.24 -5.55
CA TYR A 610 -21.08 7.45 -6.70
C TYR A 610 -19.75 6.73 -6.45
N GLU A 611 -18.73 7.40 -5.91
CA GLU A 611 -17.43 6.81 -5.57
C GLU A 611 -17.57 5.60 -4.64
N MET A 612 -18.56 5.64 -3.75
CA MET A 612 -18.83 4.56 -2.79
C MET A 612 -19.75 3.47 -3.35
N PHE A 613 -20.54 3.79 -4.39
CA PHE A 613 -21.53 2.87 -4.95
C PHE A 613 -21.05 2.11 -6.20
N ILE A 614 -20.03 2.62 -6.90
CA ILE A 614 -19.56 2.11 -8.21
C ILE A 614 -19.14 0.63 -8.19
N GLY A 615 -18.82 0.05 -7.03
CA GLY A 615 -18.40 -1.34 -6.89
C GLY A 615 -17.75 -1.63 -5.54
N ALA A 616 -17.20 -2.84 -5.39
CA ALA A 616 -16.43 -3.18 -4.20
C ALA A 616 -15.25 -2.22 -4.04
N PHE A 617 -15.01 -1.77 -2.81
CA PHE A 617 -14.07 -0.67 -2.54
C PHE A 617 -12.62 -1.03 -2.90
N ASP A 618 -12.22 -2.27 -2.72
CA ASP A 618 -10.87 -2.80 -2.97
C ASP A 618 -10.61 -3.20 -4.43
N LEU A 619 -11.65 -3.17 -5.28
CA LEU A 619 -11.55 -3.49 -6.70
C LEU A 619 -11.55 -2.23 -7.56
N SER A 620 -10.84 -2.30 -8.68
CA SER A 620 -10.87 -1.23 -9.69
C SER A 620 -12.22 -1.22 -10.42
N ALA A 621 -12.69 -0.03 -10.75
CA ALA A 621 -13.95 0.18 -11.45
C ALA A 621 -13.82 1.24 -12.53
N SER A 622 -14.50 1.06 -13.67
CA SER A 622 -14.51 2.03 -14.76
C SER A 622 -15.50 3.14 -14.49
N TRP A 623 -15.14 4.37 -14.80
CA TRP A 623 -15.99 5.54 -14.67
C TRP A 623 -17.23 5.45 -15.55
N SER A 624 -18.40 5.82 -15.03
CA SER A 624 -19.68 5.83 -15.74
C SER A 624 -20.50 7.06 -15.40
N GLU A 625 -20.75 7.92 -16.38
CA GLU A 625 -21.63 9.09 -16.19
C GLU A 625 -23.08 8.70 -15.89
N GLU A 626 -23.57 7.60 -16.46
CA GLU A 626 -24.92 7.10 -16.15
C GLU A 626 -25.04 6.64 -14.70
N GLY A 627 -23.95 6.08 -14.15
CA GLY A 627 -23.87 5.77 -12.72
C GLY A 627 -23.96 7.02 -11.84
N VAL A 628 -23.26 8.11 -12.22
CA VAL A 628 -23.33 9.41 -11.55
C VAL A 628 -24.78 9.95 -11.56
N LYS A 629 -25.43 9.96 -12.73
CA LYS A 629 -26.84 10.37 -12.88
C LYS A 629 -27.80 9.49 -12.04
N GLY A 630 -27.49 8.19 -11.92
CA GLY A 630 -28.21 7.26 -11.05
C GLY A 630 -28.16 7.67 -9.57
N CYS A 631 -26.96 8.02 -9.08
CA CYS A 631 -26.75 8.52 -7.72
C CYS A 631 -27.44 9.88 -7.51
N ARG A 632 -27.41 10.76 -8.49
CA ARG A 632 -28.14 12.03 -8.44
C ARG A 632 -29.65 11.79 -8.28
N ARG A 633 -30.26 10.91 -9.09
CA ARG A 633 -31.70 10.56 -8.95
C ARG A 633 -32.02 9.96 -7.58
N PHE A 634 -31.11 9.17 -7.01
CA PHE A 634 -31.25 8.65 -5.64
C PHE A 634 -31.36 9.79 -4.62
N LEU A 635 -30.42 10.74 -4.64
CA LEU A 635 -30.44 11.90 -3.73
C LEU A 635 -31.67 12.80 -3.93
N GLU A 636 -32.15 12.97 -5.15
CA GLU A 636 -33.39 13.69 -5.43
C GLU A 636 -34.62 12.96 -4.85
N ARG A 637 -34.60 11.63 -4.83
CA ARG A 637 -35.66 10.87 -4.13
C ARG A 637 -35.56 11.05 -2.62
N VAL A 638 -34.34 11.06 -2.03
CA VAL A 638 -34.15 11.39 -0.61
C VAL A 638 -34.71 12.77 -0.30
N TRP A 639 -34.41 13.76 -1.14
CA TRP A 639 -34.93 15.12 -0.99
C TRP A 639 -36.47 15.19 -0.97
N LYS A 640 -37.13 14.44 -1.81
CA LYS A 640 -38.61 14.43 -1.93
C LYS A 640 -39.32 13.66 -0.79
N LEU A 641 -38.62 12.93 0.07
CA LEU A 641 -39.22 12.26 1.21
C LEU A 641 -39.91 13.23 2.17
N GLN A 642 -39.48 14.50 2.25
CA GLN A 642 -40.16 15.54 3.03
C GLN A 642 -41.61 15.79 2.61
N ASP A 643 -42.01 15.43 1.39
CA ASP A 643 -43.39 15.56 0.91
C ASP A 643 -44.35 14.53 1.52
N ILE A 644 -43.81 13.43 2.04
CA ILE A 644 -44.56 12.34 2.67
C ILE A 644 -44.24 12.15 4.17
N LEU A 645 -43.54 13.14 4.78
CA LEU A 645 -43.19 13.14 6.18
C LEU A 645 -44.44 13.35 7.02
N THR A 646 -44.61 12.51 8.05
CA THR A 646 -45.68 12.62 9.05
C THR A 646 -45.16 13.15 10.39
N ASP A 647 -46.05 13.54 11.28
CA ASP A 647 -45.68 14.00 12.63
C ASP A 647 -45.46 12.85 13.66
N GLU A 648 -45.59 11.59 13.22
CA GLU A 648 -45.42 10.43 14.09
C GLU A 648 -43.96 10.27 14.51
N GLU A 649 -43.72 10.13 15.80
CA GLU A 649 -42.41 9.83 16.37
C GLU A 649 -42.14 8.31 16.38
N GLY A 650 -41.02 7.81 16.39
CA GLY A 650 -40.69 6.36 16.39
C GLY A 650 -40.84 5.70 15.01
N TYR A 651 -40.73 4.38 14.98
CA TYR A 651 -40.88 3.58 13.75
C TYR A 651 -42.30 3.05 13.62
N SER A 652 -42.79 3.00 12.41
CA SER A 652 -44.05 2.35 12.11
C SER A 652 -43.92 0.83 12.26
N ALA A 653 -44.97 0.18 12.80
CA ALA A 653 -44.94 -1.26 13.14
C ALA A 653 -44.56 -2.18 11.95
N ASP A 654 -44.98 -1.81 10.75
CA ASP A 654 -44.72 -2.57 9.50
C ASP A 654 -43.28 -2.41 9.00
N LEU A 655 -42.55 -1.36 9.44
CA LEU A 655 -41.18 -1.11 9.03
C LEU A 655 -40.13 -1.24 10.16
N GLU A 656 -40.57 -1.49 11.42
CA GLU A 656 -39.67 -1.55 12.57
C GLU A 656 -38.55 -2.57 12.36
N THR A 657 -38.86 -3.79 11.92
CA THR A 657 -37.84 -4.82 11.62
C THR A 657 -36.90 -4.37 10.52
N LYS A 658 -37.43 -3.76 9.45
CA LYS A 658 -36.61 -3.26 8.34
C LYS A 658 -35.69 -2.13 8.75
N MET A 659 -36.14 -1.23 9.65
CA MET A 659 -35.30 -0.18 10.22
C MET A 659 -34.14 -0.75 10.99
N HIS A 660 -34.37 -1.68 11.93
CA HIS A 660 -33.31 -2.33 12.72
C HIS A 660 -32.34 -3.13 11.85
N GLN A 661 -32.84 -3.87 10.85
CA GLN A 661 -32.00 -4.56 9.85
C GLN A 661 -31.12 -3.58 9.07
N THR A 662 -31.67 -2.42 8.66
CA THR A 662 -30.92 -1.42 7.90
C THR A 662 -29.83 -0.77 8.75
N ILE A 663 -30.13 -0.40 10.00
CA ILE A 663 -29.14 0.16 10.93
C ILE A 663 -27.98 -0.83 11.12
N LYS A 664 -28.30 -2.09 11.45
CA LYS A 664 -27.30 -3.16 11.62
C LYS A 664 -26.43 -3.32 10.38
N LYS A 665 -27.07 -3.40 9.21
CA LYS A 665 -26.35 -3.61 7.95
C LYS A 665 -25.44 -2.43 7.59
N VAL A 666 -25.94 -1.20 7.62
CA VAL A 666 -25.14 -0.01 7.29
C VAL A 666 -23.99 0.16 8.28
N SER A 667 -24.24 -0.07 9.57
CA SER A 667 -23.21 0.02 10.60
C SER A 667 -22.07 -0.97 10.38
N SER A 668 -22.42 -2.22 10.06
CA SER A 668 -21.44 -3.27 9.74
C SER A 668 -20.71 -3.04 8.41
N ASP A 669 -21.45 -2.63 7.38
CA ASP A 669 -20.88 -2.42 6.05
C ASP A 669 -19.87 -1.27 6.03
N PHE A 670 -20.06 -0.20 6.78
CA PHE A 670 -19.09 0.91 6.91
C PHE A 670 -17.79 0.46 7.59
N GLU A 671 -17.85 -0.44 8.57
CA GLU A 671 -16.66 -1.02 9.22
C GLU A 671 -15.87 -1.97 8.29
N ASN A 672 -16.54 -2.55 7.30
CA ASN A 672 -15.99 -3.54 6.38
C ASN A 672 -15.77 -3.02 4.96
N LEU A 673 -15.81 -1.70 4.74
CA LEU A 673 -15.63 -1.07 3.43
C LEU A 673 -16.64 -1.53 2.35
N LYS A 674 -17.82 -2.00 2.78
CA LYS A 674 -18.92 -2.46 1.91
C LYS A 674 -19.92 -1.34 1.63
N TYR A 675 -19.41 -0.19 1.25
CA TYR A 675 -20.21 1.02 1.06
C TYR A 675 -21.32 0.87 0.03
N ASN A 676 -21.05 0.15 -1.07
CA ASN A 676 -22.03 -0.13 -2.12
C ASN A 676 -23.25 -0.90 -1.59
N THR A 677 -23.05 -1.87 -0.70
CA THR A 677 -24.16 -2.63 -0.09
C THR A 677 -24.87 -1.84 1.00
N ALA A 678 -24.17 -0.98 1.72
CA ALA A 678 -24.79 -0.04 2.66
C ALA A 678 -25.73 0.94 1.96
N ILE A 679 -25.27 1.54 0.86
CA ILE A 679 -26.08 2.47 0.03
C ILE A 679 -27.27 1.72 -0.59
N ALA A 680 -27.08 0.51 -1.08
CA ALA A 680 -28.17 -0.32 -1.60
C ALA A 680 -29.23 -0.65 -0.54
N ALA A 681 -28.82 -0.91 0.70
CA ALA A 681 -29.75 -1.12 1.82
C ALA A 681 -30.61 0.12 2.11
N MET A 682 -30.01 1.31 2.09
CA MET A 682 -30.73 2.59 2.23
C MET A 682 -31.66 2.85 1.05
N MET A 683 -31.23 2.54 -0.20
CA MET A 683 -32.11 2.61 -1.38
C MET A 683 -33.32 1.69 -1.23
N SER A 684 -33.14 0.47 -0.73
CA SER A 684 -34.21 -0.47 -0.46
C SER A 684 -35.20 0.05 0.59
N LEU A 685 -34.68 0.66 1.66
CA LEU A 685 -35.52 1.26 2.72
C LEU A 685 -36.39 2.40 2.15
N ILE A 686 -35.80 3.28 1.32
CA ILE A 686 -36.51 4.38 0.66
C ILE A 686 -37.64 3.86 -0.25
N ASN A 687 -37.45 2.73 -0.91
CA ASN A 687 -38.48 2.12 -1.72
C ASN A 687 -39.70 1.71 -0.86
N GLU A 688 -39.50 1.23 0.37
CA GLU A 688 -40.60 0.90 1.28
C GLU A 688 -41.36 2.16 1.71
N PHE A 689 -40.70 3.28 1.99
CA PHE A 689 -41.33 4.54 2.31
C PHE A 689 -42.21 5.05 1.15
N TYR A 690 -41.73 4.98 -0.08
CA TYR A 690 -42.50 5.36 -1.25
C TYR A 690 -43.70 4.42 -1.49
N LYS A 691 -43.50 3.10 -1.31
CA LYS A 691 -44.56 2.11 -1.41
C LYS A 691 -45.68 2.38 -0.39
N LYS A 692 -45.31 2.76 0.84
CA LYS A 692 -46.23 3.13 1.90
C LYS A 692 -46.82 4.52 1.71
N ASN A 693 -46.14 5.38 0.94
CA ASN A 693 -46.42 6.80 0.75
C ASN A 693 -46.48 7.60 2.08
N SER A 694 -45.64 7.21 3.02
CA SER A 694 -45.42 7.90 4.30
C SER A 694 -44.09 7.55 4.92
N ILE A 695 -43.54 8.45 5.71
CA ILE A 695 -42.35 8.27 6.55
C ILE A 695 -42.61 9.00 7.87
N THR A 696 -42.32 8.32 8.99
CA THR A 696 -42.41 8.94 10.31
C THR A 696 -41.20 9.82 10.59
N ARG A 697 -41.30 10.72 11.59
CA ARG A 697 -40.15 11.54 12.03
C ARG A 697 -38.98 10.67 12.51
N GLY A 698 -39.28 9.58 13.24
CA GLY A 698 -38.25 8.66 13.73
C GLY A 698 -37.55 7.92 12.60
N GLU A 699 -38.28 7.43 11.59
CA GLU A 699 -37.75 6.80 10.41
C GLU A 699 -36.89 7.76 9.57
N TYR A 700 -37.37 9.00 9.41
CA TYR A 700 -36.65 10.04 8.66
C TYR A 700 -35.36 10.45 9.36
N LYS A 701 -35.43 10.69 10.67
CA LYS A 701 -34.27 10.99 11.51
C LYS A 701 -33.19 9.92 11.35
N THR A 702 -33.59 8.65 11.46
CA THR A 702 -32.67 7.52 11.33
C THR A 702 -32.05 7.41 9.93
N LEU A 703 -32.88 7.51 8.87
CA LEU A 703 -32.37 7.50 7.49
C LEU A 703 -31.35 8.60 7.24
N LEU A 704 -31.66 9.84 7.66
CA LEU A 704 -30.75 10.99 7.49
C LEU A 704 -29.44 10.77 8.24
N THR A 705 -29.49 10.19 9.45
CA THR A 705 -28.29 9.89 10.24
C THR A 705 -27.43 8.82 9.56
N LEU A 706 -28.03 7.74 9.05
CA LEU A 706 -27.30 6.69 8.35
C LEU A 706 -26.68 7.19 7.02
N LEU A 707 -27.35 8.09 6.33
CA LEU A 707 -26.91 8.61 5.03
C LEU A 707 -25.90 9.78 5.17
N ASN A 708 -25.92 10.51 6.30
CA ASN A 708 -25.07 11.69 6.49
C ASN A 708 -23.59 11.46 6.21
N PRO A 709 -22.96 10.36 6.64
CA PRO A 709 -21.54 10.13 6.31
C PRO A 709 -21.25 10.06 4.81
N VAL A 710 -22.21 9.60 4.01
CA VAL A 710 -22.08 9.47 2.54
C VAL A 710 -22.39 10.79 1.84
N ALA A 711 -23.53 11.40 2.19
CA ALA A 711 -24.06 12.61 1.56
C ALA A 711 -24.37 13.69 2.62
N PRO A 712 -23.33 14.35 3.16
CA PRO A 712 -23.46 15.19 4.34
C PRO A 712 -24.24 16.47 4.11
N HIS A 713 -24.12 17.11 2.95
CA HIS A 713 -24.76 18.42 2.70
C HIS A 713 -26.27 18.31 2.60
N ILE A 714 -26.78 17.41 1.78
CA ILE A 714 -28.22 17.21 1.59
C ILE A 714 -28.90 16.76 2.88
N THR A 715 -28.25 15.90 3.64
CA THR A 715 -28.84 15.36 4.88
C THR A 715 -28.86 16.38 6.00
N GLU A 716 -27.87 17.26 6.13
CA GLU A 716 -27.91 18.40 7.06
C GLU A 716 -29.02 19.37 6.69
N GLU A 717 -29.22 19.66 5.40
CA GLU A 717 -30.30 20.54 4.95
C GLU A 717 -31.66 19.96 5.28
N LEU A 718 -31.87 18.70 5.01
CA LEU A 718 -33.12 18.01 5.31
C LEU A 718 -33.39 17.89 6.83
N TRP A 719 -32.36 17.70 7.63
CA TRP A 719 -32.42 17.70 9.08
C TRP A 719 -32.92 19.05 9.59
N GLN A 720 -32.33 20.13 9.13
CA GLN A 720 -32.70 21.48 9.47
C GLN A 720 -34.12 21.80 9.03
N THR A 721 -34.45 21.44 7.78
CA THR A 721 -35.80 21.70 7.19
C THR A 721 -36.91 20.95 7.95
N ALA A 722 -36.64 19.72 8.41
CA ALA A 722 -37.56 18.94 9.20
C ALA A 722 -37.70 19.44 10.66
N GLY A 723 -36.91 20.42 11.07
CA GLY A 723 -36.97 21.03 12.43
C GLY A 723 -36.43 20.10 13.51
N PHE A 724 -35.49 19.22 13.19
CA PHE A 724 -34.81 18.44 14.22
C PHE A 724 -33.82 19.33 15.00
N GLU A 725 -33.66 19.03 16.30
CA GLU A 725 -32.77 19.79 17.17
C GLU A 725 -31.31 19.59 16.82
N GLY A 726 -30.50 20.65 16.94
CA GLY A 726 -29.04 20.64 16.74
C GLY A 726 -28.61 20.42 15.31
N ARG A 727 -27.37 19.98 15.17
CA ARG A 727 -26.78 19.64 13.89
C ARG A 727 -26.75 18.12 13.71
N LEU A 728 -26.96 17.64 12.47
CA LEU A 728 -26.96 16.20 12.21
C LEU A 728 -25.57 15.60 12.46
N TYR A 729 -24.49 16.31 12.12
CA TYR A 729 -23.12 15.81 12.38
C TYR A 729 -22.80 15.61 13.87
N GLN A 730 -23.61 16.17 14.78
CA GLN A 730 -23.53 16.00 16.24
C GLN A 730 -24.51 14.96 16.77
N ALA A 731 -25.43 14.47 15.95
CA ALA A 731 -26.41 13.48 16.36
C ALA A 731 -25.71 12.14 16.71
N ALA A 732 -26.33 11.41 17.65
CA ALA A 732 -25.85 10.07 18.00
C ALA A 732 -26.12 9.07 16.86
N TRP A 733 -25.17 8.18 16.60
CA TRP A 733 -25.36 7.08 15.67
C TRP A 733 -26.49 6.17 16.18
N PRO A 734 -27.45 5.76 15.32
CA PRO A 734 -28.57 4.98 15.78
C PRO A 734 -28.16 3.56 16.16
N ASP A 735 -28.74 3.06 17.26
CA ASP A 735 -28.59 1.69 17.72
C ASP A 735 -29.68 0.79 17.13
N PHE A 736 -29.44 -0.50 17.11
CA PHE A 736 -30.41 -1.51 16.71
C PHE A 736 -30.59 -2.56 17.81
N GLU A 737 -31.79 -3.09 17.89
CA GLU A 737 -32.12 -4.20 18.79
C GLU A 737 -32.06 -5.50 17.99
N GLU A 738 -31.24 -6.45 18.43
CA GLU A 738 -31.00 -7.71 17.68
C GLU A 738 -32.28 -8.50 17.47
N GLU A 739 -33.12 -8.58 18.48
CA GLU A 739 -34.40 -9.29 18.44
C GLU A 739 -35.35 -8.72 17.38
N LYS A 740 -35.32 -7.40 17.19
CA LYS A 740 -36.15 -6.72 16.18
C LYS A 740 -35.62 -6.82 14.77
N THR A 741 -34.39 -7.35 14.55
CA THR A 741 -33.89 -7.64 13.23
C THR A 741 -34.42 -8.94 12.64
N ILE A 742 -35.08 -9.77 13.46
CA ILE A 742 -35.61 -11.06 13.07
C ILE A 742 -37.01 -10.88 12.48
N GLU A 743 -37.20 -11.25 11.23
CA GLU A 743 -38.52 -11.27 10.63
C GLU A 743 -39.40 -12.33 11.33
N SER A 744 -40.47 -11.90 11.93
CA SER A 744 -41.46 -12.79 12.54
C SER A 744 -42.37 -13.47 11.52
N VAL A 745 -42.42 -12.91 10.32
CA VAL A 745 -43.25 -13.38 9.20
C VAL A 745 -42.38 -13.64 7.96
N VAL A 746 -42.61 -14.74 7.28
CA VAL A 746 -41.94 -15.07 6.01
C VAL A 746 -42.94 -15.20 4.89
N GLU A 747 -42.69 -14.70 3.74
CA GLU A 747 -43.47 -14.92 2.54
C GLU A 747 -43.09 -16.29 1.95
N ILE A 748 -44.06 -17.16 1.82
CA ILE A 748 -43.88 -18.47 1.19
C ILE A 748 -44.68 -18.60 -0.10
N GLY A 749 -44.03 -19.18 -1.10
CA GLY A 749 -44.72 -19.48 -2.35
C GLY A 749 -45.65 -20.67 -2.23
N VAL A 750 -46.87 -20.54 -2.75
CA VAL A 750 -47.84 -21.64 -2.81
C VAL A 750 -47.97 -22.14 -4.25
N GLN A 751 -47.68 -23.41 -4.43
CA GLN A 751 -47.66 -24.09 -5.73
C GLN A 751 -48.78 -25.13 -5.84
N VAL A 752 -49.27 -25.31 -7.05
CA VAL A 752 -50.09 -26.44 -7.44
C VAL A 752 -49.40 -27.16 -8.58
N ASN A 753 -49.14 -28.49 -8.35
CA ASN A 753 -48.38 -29.33 -9.30
C ASN A 753 -47.05 -28.66 -9.77
N GLY A 754 -46.29 -28.05 -8.82
CA GLY A 754 -45.01 -27.41 -9.08
C GLY A 754 -45.10 -26.02 -9.77
N LYS A 755 -46.31 -25.51 -10.07
CA LYS A 755 -46.47 -24.17 -10.63
C LYS A 755 -46.92 -23.19 -9.54
N MET A 756 -46.21 -22.05 -9.40
CA MET A 756 -46.54 -20.95 -8.50
C MET A 756 -47.94 -20.42 -8.77
N ARG A 757 -48.77 -20.25 -7.75
CA ARG A 757 -50.15 -19.78 -7.84
C ARG A 757 -50.45 -18.54 -7.02
N VAL A 758 -49.87 -18.47 -5.82
CA VAL A 758 -50.06 -17.36 -4.87
C VAL A 758 -48.91 -17.38 -3.86
N THR A 759 -48.66 -16.27 -3.19
CA THR A 759 -47.80 -16.18 -2.01
C THR A 759 -48.64 -15.92 -0.77
N ILE A 760 -48.21 -16.43 0.37
CA ILE A 760 -48.81 -16.18 1.66
C ILE A 760 -47.75 -15.74 2.68
N ASN A 761 -48.12 -14.89 3.61
CA ASN A 761 -47.29 -14.51 4.74
C ASN A 761 -47.63 -15.40 5.94
N VAL A 762 -46.59 -16.07 6.48
CA VAL A 762 -46.78 -16.99 7.62
C VAL A 762 -45.79 -16.64 8.75
N SER A 763 -46.19 -16.82 9.99
CA SER A 763 -45.25 -16.72 11.11
C SER A 763 -44.15 -17.78 10.97
N LYS A 764 -42.89 -17.46 11.30
CA LYS A 764 -41.78 -18.41 11.34
C LYS A 764 -42.02 -19.57 12.32
N ASP A 765 -42.76 -19.29 13.38
CA ASP A 765 -43.11 -20.23 14.45
C ASP A 765 -44.42 -20.99 14.17
N GLU A 766 -45.02 -20.77 12.97
CA GLU A 766 -46.26 -21.38 12.60
C GLU A 766 -46.11 -22.89 12.35
N THR A 767 -47.09 -23.65 12.80
CA THR A 767 -47.07 -25.09 12.63
C THR A 767 -47.24 -25.49 11.15
N LYS A 768 -46.58 -26.59 10.74
CA LYS A 768 -46.69 -27.10 9.38
C LYS A 768 -48.14 -27.26 8.94
N GLU A 769 -49.00 -27.74 9.83
CA GLU A 769 -50.43 -28.00 9.58
C GLU A 769 -51.17 -26.70 9.28
N ASN A 770 -50.95 -25.65 10.07
CA ASN A 770 -51.57 -24.36 9.88
C ASN A 770 -51.08 -23.69 8.60
N VAL A 771 -49.76 -23.76 8.30
CA VAL A 771 -49.22 -23.24 7.05
C VAL A 771 -49.85 -23.90 5.83
N ILE A 772 -50.04 -25.20 5.85
CA ILE A 772 -50.71 -25.93 4.77
C ILE A 772 -52.17 -25.48 4.64
N ASN A 773 -52.86 -25.27 5.75
CA ASN A 773 -54.26 -24.81 5.76
C ASN A 773 -54.36 -23.39 5.19
N MET A 774 -53.51 -22.45 5.62
CA MET A 774 -53.44 -21.10 5.07
C MET A 774 -53.16 -21.11 3.57
N ALA A 775 -52.26 -22.01 3.12
CA ALA A 775 -51.97 -22.17 1.69
C ALA A 775 -53.20 -22.66 0.90
N LYS A 776 -53.96 -23.59 1.43
CA LYS A 776 -55.21 -24.05 0.81
C LYS A 776 -56.26 -22.95 0.74
N GLU A 777 -56.45 -22.20 1.82
CA GLU A 777 -57.38 -21.07 1.83
C GLU A 777 -56.98 -20.02 0.77
N ALA A 778 -55.71 -19.72 0.68
CA ALA A 778 -55.19 -18.76 -0.32
C ALA A 778 -55.32 -19.24 -1.77
N LEU A 779 -55.33 -20.55 -1.99
CA LEU A 779 -55.56 -21.15 -3.30
C LEU A 779 -57.05 -21.09 -3.72
N GLY A 780 -57.99 -21.23 -2.77
CA GLY A 780 -59.40 -21.18 -3.05
C GLY A 780 -59.82 -22.05 -4.27
N ASP A 781 -60.52 -21.45 -5.20
CA ASP A 781 -61.00 -22.09 -6.44
C ASP A 781 -59.91 -22.62 -7.38
N LYS A 782 -58.63 -22.37 -7.10
CA LYS A 782 -57.49 -22.93 -7.87
C LYS A 782 -57.17 -24.39 -7.50
N LEU A 783 -57.80 -24.93 -6.46
CA LEU A 783 -57.75 -26.32 -6.04
C LEU A 783 -58.78 -27.18 -6.79
N THR A 784 -58.52 -27.41 -8.06
CA THR A 784 -59.45 -28.24 -8.89
C THR A 784 -58.92 -29.66 -9.05
N GLY A 785 -59.29 -30.57 -8.15
CA GLY A 785 -58.87 -32.00 -8.17
C GLY A 785 -58.69 -32.59 -6.79
N ASN A 786 -58.46 -33.91 -6.73
CA ASN A 786 -58.17 -34.57 -5.46
C ASN A 786 -56.73 -34.34 -5.04
N ILE A 787 -56.51 -33.87 -3.79
CA ILE A 787 -55.17 -33.68 -3.22
C ILE A 787 -54.54 -35.06 -2.99
N VAL A 788 -53.44 -35.33 -3.63
CA VAL A 788 -52.65 -36.57 -3.52
C VAL A 788 -51.53 -36.43 -2.52
N LYS A 789 -50.89 -35.24 -2.47
CA LYS A 789 -49.75 -34.99 -1.61
C LYS A 789 -49.59 -33.48 -1.32
N GLU A 790 -49.21 -33.18 -0.09
CA GLU A 790 -48.86 -31.81 0.34
C GLU A 790 -47.40 -31.80 0.79
N ILE A 791 -46.62 -30.94 0.20
CA ILE A 791 -45.18 -30.79 0.47
C ILE A 791 -44.95 -29.37 1.02
N TYR A 792 -44.49 -29.31 2.25
CA TYR A 792 -44.07 -28.03 2.87
C TYR A 792 -42.55 -28.01 3.07
N VAL A 793 -41.91 -27.03 2.52
CA VAL A 793 -40.48 -26.70 2.79
C VAL A 793 -40.48 -25.46 3.66
N PRO A 794 -40.07 -25.56 4.95
CA PRO A 794 -40.13 -24.44 5.89
C PRO A 794 -39.50 -23.19 5.36
N GLY A 795 -40.20 -22.06 5.47
CA GLY A 795 -39.73 -20.73 5.03
C GLY A 795 -39.60 -20.57 3.52
N ARG A 796 -40.05 -21.51 2.67
CA ARG A 796 -39.86 -21.42 1.23
C ARG A 796 -41.12 -21.64 0.40
N ILE A 797 -41.70 -22.83 0.47
CA ILE A 797 -42.83 -23.19 -0.40
C ILE A 797 -43.78 -24.18 0.27
N VAL A 798 -45.06 -24.05 -0.10
CA VAL A 798 -46.05 -25.17 0.00
C VAL A 798 -46.43 -25.59 -1.41
N ASN A 799 -46.32 -26.87 -1.71
CA ASN A 799 -46.73 -27.42 -3.01
C ASN A 799 -47.82 -28.47 -2.83
N THR A 800 -49.01 -28.22 -3.35
CA THR A 800 -50.15 -29.15 -3.35
C THR A 800 -50.17 -29.89 -4.67
N VAL A 801 -50.04 -31.23 -4.58
CA VAL A 801 -50.08 -32.10 -5.75
C VAL A 801 -51.51 -32.61 -5.90
N LEU A 802 -52.12 -32.31 -7.04
CA LEU A 802 -53.47 -32.68 -7.42
C LEU A 802 -53.43 -33.78 -8.48
N LYS A 803 -54.43 -34.68 -8.44
CA LYS A 803 -54.71 -35.70 -9.43
C LYS A 803 -56.11 -35.56 -9.99
#